data_b1637641cf3043e48e1ceb53310bf9b7
#
_entry.id   b1637641cf3043e48e1ceb53310bf9b7
#
_cell.length_a   1.000
_cell.length_b   1.000
_cell.length_c   1.000
_cell.angle_alpha   90.00
_cell.angle_beta   90.00
_cell.angle_gamma   90.00
#
_symmetry.space_group_name_H-M   'P 1'
#
loop_
_entity.id
_entity.type
_entity.pdbx_description
1 polymer ?
#
loop_
_entity_poly.entity_id
_entity_poly.type
_entity_poly.pdbx_seq_one_letter_code
_entity_poly.pdbx_strand_id
1 'polypeptide(L)'
;MRPLSISESAKKIFPIHTKRELIDIKETDFPAVSAVILTKTDIDWIKKINELHFDLPIIVVIEEGNEEAKNNFSKFNSTVVIDSSKKNIELYSRKIESLAQKFENKIDSPFFRALKEYTLSANSEFDCPGHQGGEFFMKHPAGKSFVDFFGENLFRADLCNADVKLGDLLIHEGPAYDAEKFAAKVFNADKTYFVLNGTSTSNKIVTNAIVAPGDLILFDRNNHKSCCHGALIQGGGIPLYLQTSRNPYGSIGGIYEECFKEEYIRNLIKEKCPEKAELKRPIRLAIIELGTYDGVISNAKQIIEKIGKLCDYILFDSAWVGYEQFIPMMKVCSPLLVELGPEDPGIIVTQSVHKQQAGFSQSSQIHKKDNHINGQDRYVTHKRFNNAYMMNSSTSPFYPIFAALDVNAKIHEGKAGRCLWHNCVKLGIEARKMVIKNCKYFKPLVPPIVNEKKWEEGDTEEMANNLDYFLLKSGAKWHGFEGYGKRQYFIDPCKLNLLTVGIDIEKAEYEEFGIPAVIVANYLRENSIIPEKCDLNYILFLLTPAESFAKIENLVTQLCEFEHLLDKNVKLEKVLPDLVQKHEKYKDYRIRQLCQEIHDFYKSKNIALLQKKLFLKEYLPEYVMSPRDANIEFIRGRGELIPLSECKGRIALEGSLPYPPGIICVQPGERWNENTQEYFLCLEESINRFPGFEPEIQGVYFEKKDGKSVAYAVVLKKEFEPKK
;
A
#
# COMPACT_ATOMS: atom_id res chain seq x y z
N MET A 1 32.95 -11.30 -0.12
CA MET A 1 33.33 -10.38 0.99
C MET A 1 33.03 -8.96 0.54
N ARG A 2 32.28 -8.21 1.34
CA ARG A 2 31.96 -6.81 1.03
C ARG A 2 33.17 -5.92 1.31
N PRO A 3 33.32 -4.77 0.64
CA PRO A 3 34.46 -3.86 0.83
C PRO A 3 34.44 -3.23 2.24
N LEU A 4 35.57 -2.61 2.59
CA LEU A 4 35.70 -1.72 3.75
C LEU A 4 35.83 -0.28 3.24
N SER A 5 35.21 0.68 3.95
CA SER A 5 35.43 2.10 3.68
C SER A 5 36.53 2.66 4.59
N ILE A 6 37.35 3.54 4.08
CA ILE A 6 38.43 4.14 4.82
C ILE A 6 38.65 5.61 4.44
N SER A 7 38.81 6.48 5.45
CA SER A 7 39.15 7.87 5.18
C SER A 7 40.62 8.05 4.77
N GLU A 8 40.91 9.11 4.05
CA GLU A 8 42.29 9.43 3.61
C GLU A 8 43.21 9.64 4.82
N SER A 9 42.72 10.25 5.89
CA SER A 9 43.45 10.41 7.15
C SER A 9 43.79 9.07 7.80
N ALA A 10 42.85 8.11 7.79
CA ALA A 10 43.08 6.78 8.35
C ALA A 10 44.08 5.95 7.50
N LYS A 11 44.01 6.06 6.16
CA LYS A 11 44.99 5.39 5.26
C LYS A 11 46.43 5.78 5.57
N LYS A 12 46.65 7.04 5.94
CA LYS A 12 47.99 7.56 6.24
C LYS A 12 48.61 7.02 7.55
N ILE A 13 47.78 6.70 8.54
CA ILE A 13 48.26 6.30 9.87
C ILE A 13 48.07 4.82 10.19
N PHE A 14 47.20 4.14 9.44
CA PHE A 14 46.90 2.71 9.66
C PHE A 14 46.87 1.95 8.35
N PRO A 15 48.02 1.33 7.94
CA PRO A 15 48.08 0.49 6.75
C PRO A 15 47.45 -0.89 7.03
N ILE A 16 46.15 -0.99 6.87
CA ILE A 16 45.38 -2.22 7.15
C ILE A 16 45.83 -3.38 6.23
N HIS A 17 45.99 -4.56 6.80
CA HIS A 17 46.21 -5.81 6.08
C HIS A 17 44.87 -6.54 5.87
N THR A 18 44.29 -6.40 4.67
CA THR A 18 43.01 -7.01 4.35
C THR A 18 43.02 -7.57 2.90
N LYS A 19 42.18 -8.61 2.66
CA LYS A 19 41.86 -9.11 1.31
C LYS A 19 40.61 -8.42 0.73
N ARG A 20 39.93 -7.57 1.52
CA ARG A 20 38.79 -6.83 1.05
C ARG A 20 39.21 -5.61 0.25
N GLU A 21 38.37 -5.22 -0.67
CA GLU A 21 38.51 -3.94 -1.38
C GLU A 21 38.40 -2.78 -0.37
N LEU A 22 39.18 -1.74 -0.58
CA LEU A 22 39.17 -0.51 0.20
C LEU A 22 38.60 0.62 -0.63
N ILE A 23 37.45 1.18 -0.20
CA ILE A 23 36.75 2.30 -0.86
C ILE A 23 36.98 3.59 -0.06
N ASP A 24 37.19 4.72 -0.75
CA ASP A 24 37.28 6.02 -0.10
C ASP A 24 35.95 6.41 0.55
N ILE A 25 36.01 7.01 1.75
CA ILE A 25 34.81 7.40 2.50
C ILE A 25 33.89 8.35 1.73
N LYS A 26 34.43 9.19 0.86
CA LYS A 26 33.65 10.13 0.04
C LYS A 26 32.85 9.47 -1.06
N GLU A 27 33.30 8.31 -1.52
CA GLU A 27 32.67 7.53 -2.58
C GLU A 27 31.85 6.36 -2.02
N THR A 28 31.78 6.25 -0.68
CA THR A 28 31.17 5.09 -0.04
C THR A 28 29.65 5.12 -0.12
N ASP A 29 29.10 4.05 -0.69
CA ASP A 29 27.72 3.62 -0.46
C ASP A 29 27.68 2.80 0.84
N PHE A 30 27.27 3.41 1.94
CA PHE A 30 27.30 2.77 3.28
C PHE A 30 26.53 1.45 3.36
N PRO A 31 25.38 1.26 2.70
CA PRO A 31 24.76 -0.07 2.59
C PRO A 31 25.63 -1.15 1.96
N ALA A 32 26.62 -0.79 1.13
CA ALA A 32 27.44 -1.74 0.41
C ALA A 32 28.69 -2.21 1.17
N VAL A 33 29.10 -1.56 2.25
CA VAL A 33 30.33 -1.88 3.00
C VAL A 33 30.07 -2.68 4.26
N SER A 34 31.11 -3.31 4.81
CA SER A 34 31.02 -4.13 6.03
C SER A 34 31.64 -3.48 7.28
N ALA A 35 32.43 -2.44 7.11
CA ALA A 35 32.93 -1.60 8.17
C ALA A 35 33.52 -0.30 7.60
N VAL A 36 33.66 0.72 8.48
CA VAL A 36 34.23 2.02 8.13
C VAL A 36 35.41 2.31 9.06
N ILE A 37 36.53 2.78 8.50
CA ILE A 37 37.78 3.07 9.21
C ILE A 37 38.04 4.60 9.12
N LEU A 38 38.05 5.26 10.25
CA LEU A 38 38.10 6.71 10.39
C LEU A 38 39.20 7.13 11.38
N THR A 39 39.48 8.42 11.46
CA THR A 39 40.29 9.01 12.52
C THR A 39 39.47 9.96 13.40
N LYS A 40 40.08 10.49 14.45
CA LYS A 40 39.46 11.52 15.33
C LYS A 40 39.01 12.78 14.58
N THR A 41 39.59 13.08 13.41
CA THR A 41 39.21 14.25 12.60
C THR A 41 37.95 14.03 11.75
N ASP A 42 37.47 12.79 11.65
CA ASP A 42 36.35 12.39 10.78
C ASP A 42 35.00 12.31 11.56
N ILE A 43 34.85 13.13 12.62
CA ILE A 43 33.70 13.05 13.55
C ILE A 43 32.36 13.26 12.84
N ASP A 44 32.28 14.05 11.79
CA ASP A 44 31.05 14.31 11.04
C ASP A 44 30.60 13.06 10.26
N TRP A 45 31.55 12.28 9.75
CA TRP A 45 31.23 10.98 9.16
C TRP A 45 30.70 9.99 10.21
N ILE A 46 31.27 9.99 11.42
CA ILE A 46 30.79 9.12 12.51
C ILE A 46 29.33 9.46 12.85
N LYS A 47 28.98 10.74 12.95
CA LYS A 47 27.61 11.19 13.21
C LYS A 47 26.68 10.74 12.08
N LYS A 48 27.03 11.03 10.82
CA LYS A 48 26.26 10.65 9.63
C LYS A 48 25.99 9.14 9.53
N ILE A 49 27.01 8.30 9.81
CA ILE A 49 26.86 6.85 9.79
C ILE A 49 25.95 6.36 10.92
N ASN A 50 26.09 6.95 12.12
CA ASN A 50 25.23 6.58 13.25
C ASN A 50 23.75 6.96 13.02
N GLU A 51 23.48 8.02 12.28
CA GLU A 51 22.13 8.42 11.88
C GLU A 51 21.43 7.40 10.96
N LEU A 52 22.19 6.57 10.24
CA LEU A 52 21.64 5.51 9.40
C LEU A 52 21.12 4.32 10.22
N HIS A 53 21.59 4.14 11.46
CA HIS A 53 21.20 3.05 12.36
C HIS A 53 21.40 1.62 11.80
N PHE A 54 22.37 1.42 10.90
CA PHE A 54 22.65 0.12 10.30
C PHE A 54 23.46 -0.81 11.20
N ASP A 55 23.90 -0.35 12.37
CA ASP A 55 24.87 -1.01 13.25
C ASP A 55 26.20 -1.37 12.53
N LEU A 56 26.50 -0.56 11.50
CA LEU A 56 27.74 -0.69 10.73
C LEU A 56 28.94 -0.46 11.64
N PRO A 57 29.93 -1.38 11.71
CA PRO A 57 31.10 -1.21 12.54
C PRO A 57 31.92 0.02 12.13
N ILE A 58 32.14 0.93 13.06
CA ILE A 58 32.97 2.13 12.90
C ILE A 58 34.26 1.91 13.67
N ILE A 59 35.38 1.91 13.00
CA ILE A 59 36.71 1.78 13.59
C ILE A 59 37.36 3.16 13.59
N VAL A 60 37.64 3.69 14.79
CA VAL A 60 38.34 4.96 14.95
C VAL A 60 39.78 4.69 15.32
N VAL A 61 40.71 5.08 14.43
CA VAL A 61 42.14 4.98 14.64
C VAL A 61 42.62 6.24 15.35
N ILE A 62 43.26 6.06 16.52
CA ILE A 62 43.84 7.13 17.32
C ILE A 62 45.37 6.95 17.47
N GLU A 63 46.08 8.00 17.81
CA GLU A 63 47.50 7.94 18.17
C GLU A 63 47.72 7.13 19.43
N GLU A 64 48.84 6.46 19.53
CA GLU A 64 49.20 5.63 20.68
C GLU A 64 49.20 6.49 21.96
N GLY A 65 48.54 6.02 23.02
CA GLY A 65 48.48 6.69 24.34
C GLY A 65 47.41 7.76 24.50
N ASN A 66 46.53 7.98 23.50
CA ASN A 66 45.47 9.00 23.59
C ASN A 66 44.19 8.43 24.26
N GLU A 67 44.20 8.23 25.58
CA GLU A 67 43.08 7.70 26.36
C GLU A 67 41.85 8.64 26.39
N GLU A 68 42.04 9.96 26.27
CA GLU A 68 40.92 10.92 26.18
C GLU A 68 40.09 10.70 24.89
N ALA A 69 40.76 10.54 23.75
CA ALA A 69 40.09 10.23 22.49
C ALA A 69 39.37 8.90 22.57
N LYS A 70 39.95 7.88 23.21
CA LYS A 70 39.33 6.58 23.41
C LYS A 70 38.00 6.67 24.15
N ASN A 71 37.97 7.42 25.25
CA ASN A 71 36.76 7.65 26.05
C ASN A 71 35.68 8.44 25.30
N ASN A 72 36.07 9.40 24.49
CA ASN A 72 35.16 10.24 23.73
C ASN A 72 34.44 9.46 22.60
N PHE A 73 35.15 8.61 21.88
CA PHE A 73 34.58 7.85 20.75
C PHE A 73 33.85 6.56 21.16
N SER A 74 34.17 5.97 22.33
CA SER A 74 33.45 4.79 22.82
C SER A 74 31.98 5.06 23.15
N LYS A 75 31.54 6.30 23.20
CA LYS A 75 30.15 6.72 23.42
C LYS A 75 29.26 6.56 22.20
N PHE A 76 29.84 6.45 21.00
CA PHE A 76 29.08 6.25 19.77
C PHE A 76 28.77 4.76 19.58
N ASN A 77 27.55 4.47 19.17
CA ASN A 77 27.12 3.08 18.87
C ASN A 77 28.01 2.46 17.80
N SER A 78 28.21 1.14 17.89
CA SER A 78 29.00 0.37 16.92
C SER A 78 30.45 0.85 16.70
N THR A 79 30.97 1.70 17.59
CA THR A 79 32.33 2.28 17.44
C THR A 79 33.36 1.47 18.25
N VAL A 80 34.45 1.11 17.59
CA VAL A 80 35.61 0.45 18.16
C VAL A 80 36.83 1.32 17.98
N VAL A 81 37.52 1.67 19.07
CA VAL A 81 38.73 2.48 19.02
C VAL A 81 39.95 1.58 19.03
N ILE A 82 40.89 1.85 18.13
CA ILE A 82 42.20 1.18 18.02
C ILE A 82 43.31 2.24 17.99
N ASP A 83 44.49 1.88 18.46
CA ASP A 83 45.66 2.74 18.35
C ASP A 83 46.45 2.49 17.04
N SER A 84 47.24 3.48 16.61
CA SER A 84 48.05 3.42 15.38
C SER A 84 49.42 2.72 15.58
N SER A 85 49.62 2.02 16.70
CA SER A 85 50.87 1.31 16.98
C SER A 85 51.22 0.29 15.89
N LYS A 86 52.39 0.45 15.25
CA LYS A 86 52.88 -0.49 14.23
C LYS A 86 52.99 -1.93 14.74
N LYS A 87 53.19 -2.14 16.03
CA LYS A 87 53.29 -3.47 16.65
C LYS A 87 51.96 -4.24 16.64
N ASN A 88 50.85 -3.52 16.54
CA ASN A 88 49.50 -4.07 16.65
C ASN A 88 48.73 -4.11 15.34
N ILE A 89 49.31 -3.66 14.21
CA ILE A 89 48.61 -3.56 12.91
C ILE A 89 47.96 -4.88 12.51
N GLU A 90 48.67 -5.99 12.63
CA GLU A 90 48.14 -7.29 12.23
C GLU A 90 47.01 -7.75 13.15
N LEU A 91 47.13 -7.54 14.44
CA LEU A 91 46.10 -7.84 15.43
C LEU A 91 44.83 -7.03 15.17
N TYR A 92 44.96 -5.74 14.93
CA TYR A 92 43.82 -4.87 14.65
C TYR A 92 43.21 -5.14 13.27
N SER A 93 44.00 -5.47 12.27
CA SER A 93 43.49 -5.91 10.97
C SER A 93 42.60 -7.15 11.10
N ARG A 94 43.04 -8.17 11.86
CA ARG A 94 42.22 -9.35 12.16
C ARG A 94 40.95 -9.00 12.97
N LYS A 95 41.03 -8.05 13.88
CA LYS A 95 39.86 -7.57 14.65
C LYS A 95 38.84 -6.88 13.73
N ILE A 96 39.30 -6.04 12.81
CA ILE A 96 38.44 -5.37 11.81
C ILE A 96 37.77 -6.42 10.92
N GLU A 97 38.53 -7.39 10.40
CA GLU A 97 37.96 -8.50 9.62
C GLU A 97 36.90 -9.28 10.39
N SER A 98 37.15 -9.57 11.66
CA SER A 98 36.17 -10.25 12.54
C SER A 98 34.91 -9.44 12.74
N LEU A 99 35.01 -8.12 12.90
CA LEU A 99 33.85 -7.22 13.05
C LEU A 99 33.05 -7.13 11.74
N ALA A 100 33.75 -6.96 10.61
CA ALA A 100 33.13 -6.96 9.29
C ALA A 100 32.41 -8.28 9.00
N GLN A 101 33.01 -9.41 9.31
CA GLN A 101 32.38 -10.73 9.12
C GLN A 101 31.17 -10.92 10.06
N LYS A 102 31.25 -10.47 11.31
CA LYS A 102 30.10 -10.50 12.24
C LYS A 102 28.95 -9.64 11.76
N PHE A 103 29.25 -8.50 11.16
CA PHE A 103 28.24 -7.65 10.56
C PHE A 103 27.58 -8.32 9.36
N GLU A 104 28.39 -8.87 8.42
CA GLU A 104 27.86 -9.60 7.26
C GLU A 104 26.96 -10.77 7.66
N ASN A 105 27.30 -11.50 8.72
CA ASN A 105 26.48 -12.60 9.23
C ASN A 105 25.12 -12.16 9.80
N LYS A 106 24.95 -10.86 10.10
CA LYS A 106 23.71 -10.30 10.68
C LYS A 106 22.80 -9.63 9.64
N ILE A 107 23.32 -9.26 8.47
CA ILE A 107 22.54 -8.52 7.47
C ILE A 107 21.52 -9.39 6.72
N ASP A 108 21.83 -10.66 6.50
CA ASP A 108 20.92 -11.58 5.82
C ASP A 108 19.81 -12.02 6.79
N SER A 109 18.57 -11.96 6.34
CA SER A 109 17.40 -12.46 7.06
C SER A 109 17.35 -14.00 7.04
N PRO A 110 16.56 -14.65 7.92
CA PRO A 110 16.63 -16.10 8.14
C PRO A 110 16.45 -16.94 6.87
N PHE A 111 15.36 -16.72 6.13
CA PHE A 111 15.08 -17.51 4.92
C PHE A 111 16.02 -17.14 3.76
N PHE A 112 16.24 -15.86 3.54
CA PHE A 112 17.14 -15.41 2.46
C PHE A 112 18.56 -15.92 2.64
N ARG A 113 19.05 -16.01 3.86
CA ARG A 113 20.35 -16.62 4.16
C ARG A 113 20.38 -18.09 3.76
N ALA A 114 19.40 -18.87 4.19
CA ALA A 114 19.30 -20.29 3.84
C ALA A 114 19.17 -20.50 2.34
N LEU A 115 18.37 -19.70 1.65
CA LEU A 115 18.22 -19.73 0.20
C LEU A 115 19.54 -19.43 -0.51
N LYS A 116 20.26 -18.39 -0.07
CA LYS A 116 21.57 -18.03 -0.62
C LYS A 116 22.61 -19.13 -0.44
N GLU A 117 22.68 -19.73 0.74
CA GLU A 117 23.58 -20.85 1.03
C GLU A 117 23.24 -22.07 0.18
N TYR A 118 21.95 -22.37 0.02
CA TYR A 118 21.48 -23.48 -0.82
C TYR A 118 21.85 -23.26 -2.30
N THR A 119 21.58 -22.09 -2.87
CA THR A 119 21.91 -21.79 -4.27
C THR A 119 23.41 -21.83 -4.53
N LEU A 120 24.23 -21.50 -3.54
CA LEU A 120 25.70 -21.55 -3.66
C LEU A 120 26.27 -22.96 -3.53
N SER A 121 25.52 -23.92 -3.01
CA SER A 121 26.01 -25.32 -2.85
C SER A 121 26.03 -26.11 -4.15
N ALA A 122 25.56 -25.54 -5.28
CA ALA A 122 25.62 -26.11 -6.62
C ALA A 122 25.07 -27.55 -6.68
N ASN A 123 23.87 -27.78 -6.14
CA ASN A 123 23.20 -29.07 -6.19
C ASN A 123 22.85 -29.45 -7.62
N SER A 124 22.82 -30.75 -7.92
CA SER A 124 22.26 -31.26 -9.18
C SER A 124 20.79 -31.52 -9.01
N GLU A 125 19.96 -30.69 -9.66
CA GLU A 125 18.51 -30.70 -9.53
C GLU A 125 17.90 -31.73 -10.51
N PHE A 126 17.00 -32.59 -10.03
CA PHE A 126 16.20 -33.53 -10.81
C PHE A 126 14.72 -33.44 -10.42
N ASP A 127 14.35 -32.37 -9.76
CA ASP A 127 13.01 -32.04 -9.29
C ASP A 127 12.43 -30.83 -10.07
N CYS A 128 11.29 -30.32 -9.65
CA CYS A 128 10.74 -29.06 -10.19
C CYS A 128 11.34 -27.85 -9.45
N PRO A 129 11.40 -26.66 -10.09
CA PRO A 129 10.86 -26.32 -11.42
C PRO A 129 11.69 -26.90 -12.57
N GLY A 130 11.02 -27.24 -13.68
CA GLY A 130 11.63 -27.92 -14.82
C GLY A 130 12.68 -27.12 -15.58
N HIS A 131 12.92 -25.84 -15.25
CA HIS A 131 14.03 -25.08 -15.82
C HIS A 131 15.37 -25.39 -15.15
N GLN A 132 15.35 -26.05 -13.96
CA GLN A 132 16.53 -26.54 -13.24
C GLN A 132 17.64 -25.47 -13.15
N GLY A 133 17.43 -24.47 -12.28
CA GLY A 133 18.37 -23.35 -12.12
C GLY A 133 18.54 -22.45 -13.34
N GLY A 134 17.65 -22.55 -14.34
CA GLY A 134 17.70 -21.79 -15.58
C GLY A 134 18.33 -22.52 -16.76
N GLU A 135 18.89 -23.71 -16.56
CA GLU A 135 19.60 -24.46 -17.62
C GLU A 135 18.73 -24.77 -18.84
N PHE A 136 17.43 -25.04 -18.65
CA PHE A 136 16.55 -25.27 -19.78
C PHE A 136 16.39 -24.01 -20.65
N PHE A 137 16.27 -22.84 -20.06
CA PHE A 137 16.23 -21.58 -20.81
C PHE A 137 17.49 -21.37 -21.65
N MET A 138 18.65 -21.73 -21.08
CA MET A 138 19.97 -21.60 -21.77
C MET A 138 20.11 -22.45 -23.04
N LYS A 139 19.26 -23.44 -23.26
CA LYS A 139 19.28 -24.32 -24.46
C LYS A 139 18.66 -23.65 -25.68
N HIS A 140 18.05 -22.47 -25.58
CA HIS A 140 17.40 -21.76 -26.68
C HIS A 140 17.77 -20.27 -26.68
N PRO A 141 17.98 -19.60 -27.83
CA PRO A 141 18.36 -18.18 -27.88
C PRO A 141 17.39 -17.25 -27.14
N ALA A 142 16.06 -17.46 -27.24
CA ALA A 142 15.08 -16.67 -26.53
C ALA A 142 15.22 -16.83 -24.99
N GLY A 143 15.44 -18.06 -24.53
CA GLY A 143 15.66 -18.35 -23.12
C GLY A 143 16.99 -17.76 -22.61
N LYS A 144 18.05 -17.82 -23.41
CA LYS A 144 19.36 -17.19 -23.08
C LYS A 144 19.19 -15.68 -22.87
N SER A 145 18.48 -15.00 -23.79
CA SER A 145 18.18 -13.56 -23.66
C SER A 145 17.40 -13.26 -22.37
N PHE A 146 16.46 -14.14 -21.98
CA PHE A 146 15.67 -14.01 -20.76
C PHE A 146 16.54 -14.15 -19.49
N VAL A 147 17.43 -15.15 -19.45
CA VAL A 147 18.37 -15.35 -18.33
C VAL A 147 19.37 -14.19 -18.23
N ASP A 148 19.90 -13.71 -19.37
CA ASP A 148 20.84 -12.58 -19.38
C ASP A 148 20.22 -11.29 -18.82
N PHE A 149 18.93 -11.08 -19.07
CA PHE A 149 18.21 -9.93 -18.57
C PHE A 149 17.97 -9.99 -17.04
N PHE A 150 17.53 -11.15 -16.50
CA PHE A 150 17.21 -11.29 -15.09
C PHE A 150 18.38 -11.71 -14.21
N GLY A 151 19.43 -12.30 -14.78
CA GLY A 151 20.58 -12.87 -14.08
C GLY A 151 20.32 -14.27 -13.52
N GLU A 152 21.36 -15.07 -13.46
CA GLU A 152 21.29 -16.51 -13.08
C GLU A 152 20.68 -16.76 -11.70
N ASN A 153 20.96 -15.90 -10.72
CA ASN A 153 20.53 -16.15 -9.35
C ASN A 153 19.01 -16.12 -9.16
N LEU A 154 18.26 -15.41 -10.03
CA LEU A 154 16.81 -15.47 -9.98
C LEU A 154 16.31 -16.89 -10.26
N PHE A 155 16.85 -17.54 -11.28
CA PHE A 155 16.47 -18.91 -11.68
C PHE A 155 16.99 -19.96 -10.70
N ARG A 156 18.20 -19.79 -10.20
CA ARG A 156 18.80 -20.68 -9.20
C ARG A 156 18.11 -20.59 -7.83
N ALA A 157 17.45 -19.50 -7.54
CA ALA A 157 16.67 -19.30 -6.33
C ALA A 157 15.20 -19.73 -6.48
N ASP A 158 14.74 -20.07 -7.68
CA ASP A 158 13.39 -20.61 -7.91
C ASP A 158 13.42 -22.14 -7.73
N LEU A 159 13.10 -22.55 -6.52
CA LEU A 159 13.23 -23.92 -6.03
C LEU A 159 11.86 -24.52 -5.66
N CYS A 160 11.85 -25.79 -5.28
CA CYS A 160 10.66 -26.52 -4.86
C CYS A 160 10.68 -26.87 -3.37
N ASN A 161 9.52 -27.06 -2.77
CA ASN A 161 9.36 -27.59 -1.39
C ASN A 161 9.91 -29.01 -1.19
N ALA A 162 10.40 -29.68 -2.23
CA ALA A 162 10.95 -31.04 -2.13
C ALA A 162 12.23 -31.10 -1.30
N ASP A 163 13.00 -30.01 -1.17
CA ASP A 163 14.22 -30.02 -0.36
C ASP A 163 13.94 -29.59 1.09
N VAL A 164 14.11 -30.56 2.00
CA VAL A 164 13.91 -30.40 3.43
C VAL A 164 14.85 -29.37 4.10
N LYS A 165 15.96 -28.99 3.45
CA LYS A 165 16.91 -28.01 4.01
C LYS A 165 16.32 -26.59 4.08
N LEU A 166 15.39 -26.25 3.19
CA LEU A 166 14.71 -24.95 3.16
C LEU A 166 13.41 -24.96 3.97
N GLY A 167 12.98 -26.14 4.46
CA GLY A 167 11.71 -26.32 5.14
C GLY A 167 10.53 -26.32 4.17
N ASP A 168 9.33 -26.45 4.72
CA ASP A 168 8.10 -26.41 3.95
C ASP A 168 7.34 -25.10 4.22
N LEU A 169 7.12 -24.31 3.15
CA LEU A 169 6.45 -23.01 3.22
C LEU A 169 4.96 -23.13 3.54
N LEU A 170 4.31 -24.26 3.20
CA LEU A 170 2.87 -24.45 3.40
C LEU A 170 2.51 -24.89 4.81
N ILE A 171 3.41 -25.67 5.44
CA ILE A 171 3.23 -26.11 6.83
C ILE A 171 4.06 -25.29 7.82
N HIS A 172 4.77 -24.28 7.32
CA HIS A 172 5.56 -23.33 8.11
C HIS A 172 6.64 -24.00 8.96
N GLU A 173 7.59 -24.68 8.31
CA GLU A 173 8.72 -25.36 8.96
C GLU A 173 10.08 -24.82 8.50
N GLY A 174 11.11 -25.08 9.30
CA GLY A 174 12.51 -24.74 9.00
C GLY A 174 12.75 -23.23 8.82
N PRO A 175 13.63 -22.83 7.88
CA PRO A 175 13.94 -21.42 7.61
C PRO A 175 12.72 -20.56 7.26
N ALA A 176 11.68 -21.13 6.64
CA ALA A 176 10.42 -20.45 6.36
C ALA A 176 9.69 -20.03 7.66
N TYR A 177 9.61 -20.95 8.63
CA TYR A 177 9.04 -20.64 9.95
C TYR A 177 9.85 -19.57 10.68
N ASP A 178 11.18 -19.66 10.63
CA ASP A 178 12.06 -18.68 11.27
C ASP A 178 11.87 -17.27 10.68
N ALA A 179 11.69 -17.17 9.37
CA ALA A 179 11.41 -15.91 8.69
C ALA A 179 10.06 -15.30 9.11
N GLU A 180 9.00 -16.10 9.14
CA GLU A 180 7.67 -15.64 9.58
C GLU A 180 7.63 -15.24 11.05
N LYS A 181 8.34 -16.00 11.91
CA LYS A 181 8.52 -15.66 13.32
C LYS A 181 9.31 -14.36 13.50
N PHE A 182 10.36 -14.18 12.71
CA PHE A 182 11.13 -12.94 12.69
C PHE A 182 10.26 -11.75 12.25
N ALA A 183 9.51 -11.90 11.15
CA ALA A 183 8.57 -10.88 10.70
C ALA A 183 7.50 -10.56 11.74
N ALA A 184 6.91 -11.56 12.40
CA ALA A 184 5.95 -11.36 13.48
C ALA A 184 6.53 -10.48 14.60
N LYS A 185 7.77 -10.71 15.01
CA LYS A 185 8.47 -9.89 16.00
C LYS A 185 8.66 -8.45 15.52
N VAL A 186 9.10 -8.25 14.27
CA VAL A 186 9.35 -6.91 13.70
C VAL A 186 8.07 -6.11 13.58
N PHE A 187 6.97 -6.75 13.18
CA PHE A 187 5.66 -6.12 12.97
C PHE A 187 4.74 -6.13 14.21
N ASN A 188 5.23 -6.53 15.39
CA ASN A 188 4.47 -6.58 16.66
C ASN A 188 3.21 -7.47 16.58
N ALA A 189 3.28 -8.55 15.83
CA ALA A 189 2.24 -9.57 15.71
C ALA A 189 2.56 -10.80 16.57
N ASP A 190 1.53 -11.58 16.92
CA ASP A 190 1.72 -12.89 17.55
C ASP A 190 2.17 -13.92 16.52
N LYS A 191 1.67 -13.81 15.30
CA LYS A 191 2.01 -14.68 14.18
C LYS A 191 1.91 -13.94 12.85
N THR A 192 2.82 -14.25 11.92
CA THR A 192 2.81 -13.76 10.54
C THR A 192 2.76 -14.93 9.59
N TYR A 193 2.07 -14.76 8.46
CA TYR A 193 2.02 -15.67 7.32
C TYR A 193 2.41 -14.89 6.08
N PHE A 194 3.39 -15.40 5.33
CA PHE A 194 3.77 -14.83 4.05
C PHE A 194 2.87 -15.38 2.94
N VAL A 195 2.34 -14.50 2.11
CA VAL A 195 1.40 -14.84 1.04
C VAL A 195 1.96 -14.33 -0.30
N LEU A 196 2.12 -15.24 -1.26
CA LEU A 196 2.81 -14.99 -2.52
C LEU A 196 1.88 -14.64 -3.68
N ASN A 197 0.61 -14.35 -3.40
CA ASN A 197 -0.39 -14.06 -4.42
C ASN A 197 -1.25 -12.83 -4.07
N GLY A 198 -0.60 -11.83 -3.47
CA GLY A 198 -1.17 -10.52 -3.15
C GLY A 198 -2.19 -10.53 -2.02
N THR A 199 -2.55 -9.33 -1.54
CA THR A 199 -3.54 -9.17 -0.47
C THR A 199 -4.93 -9.66 -0.88
N SER A 200 -5.23 -9.74 -2.15
CA SER A 200 -6.46 -10.40 -2.63
C SER A 200 -6.56 -11.85 -2.14
N THR A 201 -5.45 -12.58 -2.09
CA THR A 201 -5.39 -13.92 -1.53
C THR A 201 -5.33 -13.88 0.00
N SER A 202 -4.58 -12.96 0.59
CA SER A 202 -4.54 -12.78 2.05
C SER A 202 -5.94 -12.55 2.64
N ASN A 203 -6.75 -11.68 2.03
CA ASN A 203 -8.12 -11.42 2.46
C ASN A 203 -9.00 -12.68 2.35
N LYS A 204 -8.86 -13.48 1.29
CA LYS A 204 -9.58 -14.75 1.15
C LYS A 204 -9.15 -15.78 2.21
N ILE A 205 -7.86 -15.90 2.49
CA ILE A 205 -7.35 -16.77 3.54
C ILE A 205 -7.99 -16.40 4.89
N VAL A 206 -7.93 -15.13 5.27
CA VAL A 206 -8.48 -14.63 6.54
C VAL A 206 -9.99 -14.91 6.63
N THR A 207 -10.74 -14.55 5.60
CA THR A 207 -12.19 -14.72 5.60
C THR A 207 -12.60 -16.19 5.58
N ASN A 208 -11.92 -17.04 4.81
CA ASN A 208 -12.20 -18.49 4.78
C ASN A 208 -11.80 -19.20 6.10
N ALA A 209 -10.87 -18.62 6.88
CA ALA A 209 -10.51 -19.16 8.19
C ALA A 209 -11.53 -18.80 9.29
N ILE A 210 -12.30 -17.74 9.11
CA ILE A 210 -13.11 -17.13 10.18
C ILE A 210 -14.62 -17.21 9.91
N VAL A 211 -15.04 -17.00 8.66
CA VAL A 211 -16.44 -16.79 8.28
C VAL A 211 -17.09 -18.09 7.84
N ALA A 212 -18.27 -18.35 8.36
CA ALA A 212 -19.17 -19.41 7.93
C ALA A 212 -20.51 -18.83 7.42
N PRO A 213 -21.28 -19.59 6.63
CA PRO A 213 -22.59 -19.13 6.16
C PRO A 213 -23.50 -18.70 7.29
N GLY A 214 -24.09 -17.51 7.14
CA GLY A 214 -24.97 -16.90 8.15
C GLY A 214 -24.28 -16.04 9.19
N ASP A 215 -22.94 -16.00 9.25
CA ASP A 215 -22.21 -15.08 10.13
C ASP A 215 -22.43 -13.63 9.71
N LEU A 216 -22.59 -12.73 10.70
CA LEU A 216 -22.69 -11.30 10.45
C LEU A 216 -21.32 -10.69 10.22
N ILE A 217 -21.19 -9.96 9.12
CA ILE A 217 -19.96 -9.27 8.72
C ILE A 217 -20.20 -7.76 8.72
N LEU A 218 -19.53 -7.05 9.62
CA LEU A 218 -19.52 -5.59 9.56
C LEU A 218 -18.59 -5.17 8.43
N PHE A 219 -19.16 -4.59 7.38
CA PHE A 219 -18.47 -4.46 6.09
C PHE A 219 -18.32 -2.97 5.69
N ASP A 220 -17.10 -2.49 5.67
CA ASP A 220 -16.74 -1.17 5.14
C ASP A 220 -16.98 -1.13 3.63
N ARG A 221 -17.78 -0.18 3.15
CA ARG A 221 -18.05 -0.05 1.70
C ARG A 221 -16.83 0.39 0.90
N ASN A 222 -15.73 0.78 1.52
CA ASN A 222 -14.44 1.00 0.85
C ASN A 222 -13.64 -0.29 0.62
N ASN A 223 -14.03 -1.40 1.22
CA ASN A 223 -13.30 -2.66 1.09
C ASN A 223 -13.08 -3.04 -0.37
N HIS A 224 -11.86 -3.48 -0.66
CA HIS A 224 -11.51 -4.02 -1.95
C HIS A 224 -12.40 -5.24 -2.28
N LYS A 225 -12.69 -5.46 -3.57
CA LYS A 225 -13.53 -6.57 -4.07
C LYS A 225 -13.15 -7.95 -3.53
N SER A 226 -11.85 -8.19 -3.19
CA SER A 226 -11.41 -9.46 -2.60
C SER A 226 -12.04 -9.78 -1.25
N CYS A 227 -12.39 -8.76 -0.46
CA CYS A 227 -13.11 -8.94 0.80
C CYS A 227 -14.55 -9.42 0.56
N CYS A 228 -15.23 -8.87 -0.47
CA CYS A 228 -16.54 -9.37 -0.89
C CYS A 228 -16.44 -10.83 -1.37
N HIS A 229 -15.49 -11.12 -2.26
CA HIS A 229 -15.29 -12.48 -2.78
C HIS A 229 -15.03 -13.49 -1.65
N GLY A 230 -14.17 -13.15 -0.69
CA GLY A 230 -13.83 -14.04 0.41
C GLY A 230 -14.93 -14.18 1.46
N ALA A 231 -15.38 -13.04 2.04
CA ALA A 231 -16.33 -13.07 3.16
C ALA A 231 -17.77 -13.34 2.74
N LEU A 232 -18.24 -12.74 1.63
CA LEU A 232 -19.65 -12.74 1.28
C LEU A 232 -19.99 -13.84 0.27
N ILE A 233 -19.14 -14.04 -0.76
CA ILE A 233 -19.38 -15.07 -1.78
C ILE A 233 -18.91 -16.44 -1.28
N GLN A 234 -17.64 -16.60 -0.97
CA GLN A 234 -17.07 -17.90 -0.55
C GLN A 234 -17.52 -18.25 0.88
N GLY A 235 -17.38 -17.33 1.84
CA GLY A 235 -17.78 -17.53 3.23
C GLY A 235 -19.29 -17.59 3.46
N GLY A 236 -20.08 -16.91 2.63
CA GLY A 236 -21.55 -16.83 2.79
C GLY A 236 -21.98 -15.96 3.97
N GLY A 237 -21.14 -15.01 4.37
CA GLY A 237 -21.46 -14.03 5.43
C GLY A 237 -22.55 -13.06 5.00
N ILE A 238 -23.30 -12.56 5.99
CA ILE A 238 -24.37 -11.56 5.81
C ILE A 238 -23.77 -10.18 6.07
N PRO A 239 -23.70 -9.29 5.06
CA PRO A 239 -23.07 -7.99 5.24
C PRO A 239 -23.97 -6.98 5.97
N LEU A 240 -23.35 -6.26 6.91
CA LEU A 240 -23.86 -5.04 7.52
C LEU A 240 -23.01 -3.89 6.99
N TYR A 241 -23.49 -3.17 6.00
CA TYR A 241 -22.71 -2.16 5.29
C TYR A 241 -22.56 -0.87 6.09
N LEU A 242 -21.31 -0.40 6.21
CA LEU A 242 -20.97 0.89 6.78
C LEU A 242 -20.81 1.92 5.64
N GLN A 243 -21.50 3.05 5.76
CA GLN A 243 -21.40 4.14 4.80
C GLN A 243 -20.07 4.87 4.91
N THR A 244 -19.57 5.34 3.77
CA THR A 244 -18.25 5.98 3.66
C THR A 244 -18.33 7.31 2.94
N SER A 245 -17.44 8.22 3.32
CA SER A 245 -17.39 9.58 2.82
C SER A 245 -16.64 9.67 1.47
N ARG A 246 -17.03 10.63 0.66
CA ARG A 246 -16.30 11.11 -0.52
C ARG A 246 -16.25 12.63 -0.46
N ASN A 247 -15.12 13.23 -0.81
CA ASN A 247 -15.06 14.68 -0.95
C ASN A 247 -15.42 15.13 -2.39
N PRO A 248 -15.61 16.42 -2.62
CA PRO A 248 -16.01 16.93 -3.95
C PRO A 248 -15.01 16.64 -5.07
N TYR A 249 -13.75 16.35 -4.77
CA TYR A 249 -12.75 15.97 -5.78
C TYR A 249 -12.84 14.48 -6.20
N GLY A 250 -13.76 13.70 -5.59
CA GLY A 250 -13.88 12.26 -5.78
C GLY A 250 -12.94 11.43 -4.88
N SER A 251 -12.20 12.08 -3.98
CA SER A 251 -11.26 11.39 -3.09
C SER A 251 -11.99 10.51 -2.07
N ILE A 252 -11.44 9.31 -1.84
CA ILE A 252 -12.01 8.29 -0.96
C ILE A 252 -11.74 8.65 0.49
N GLY A 253 -12.81 8.91 1.23
CA GLY A 253 -12.77 9.15 2.68
C GLY A 253 -13.05 7.90 3.50
N GLY A 254 -13.07 8.07 4.82
CA GLY A 254 -13.35 7.01 5.78
C GLY A 254 -14.84 6.83 6.10
N ILE A 255 -15.12 5.95 7.05
CA ILE A 255 -16.45 5.62 7.55
C ILE A 255 -16.98 6.80 8.38
N TYR A 256 -18.28 7.08 8.29
CA TYR A 256 -18.95 8.07 9.14
C TYR A 256 -18.88 7.68 10.61
N GLU A 257 -18.66 8.65 11.51
CA GLU A 257 -18.56 8.43 12.95
C GLU A 257 -19.78 7.73 13.55
N GLU A 258 -20.97 8.06 13.07
CA GLU A 258 -22.23 7.46 13.54
C GLU A 258 -22.27 5.95 13.30
N CYS A 259 -21.64 5.45 12.24
CA CYS A 259 -21.61 4.03 11.91
C CYS A 259 -20.85 3.18 12.94
N PHE A 260 -20.02 3.80 13.77
CA PHE A 260 -19.31 3.12 14.87
C PHE A 260 -20.08 3.11 16.19
N LYS A 261 -21.26 3.72 16.26
CA LYS A 261 -22.10 3.68 17.47
C LYS A 261 -22.75 2.30 17.59
N GLU A 262 -22.73 1.74 18.79
CA GLU A 262 -23.34 0.44 19.08
C GLU A 262 -24.81 0.40 18.68
N GLU A 263 -25.56 1.45 18.99
CA GLU A 263 -26.98 1.56 18.64
C GLU A 263 -27.19 1.48 17.11
N TYR A 264 -26.37 2.16 16.33
CA TYR A 264 -26.43 2.11 14.87
C TYR A 264 -26.21 0.67 14.35
N ILE A 265 -25.17 0.00 14.86
CA ILE A 265 -24.85 -1.37 14.48
C ILE A 265 -25.96 -2.34 14.88
N ARG A 266 -26.50 -2.22 16.10
CA ARG A 266 -27.58 -3.08 16.56
C ARG A 266 -28.88 -2.87 15.77
N ASN A 267 -29.16 -1.65 15.31
CA ASN A 267 -30.28 -1.39 14.41
C ASN A 267 -30.09 -2.05 13.05
N LEU A 268 -28.88 -2.01 12.46
CA LEU A 268 -28.59 -2.76 11.24
C LEU A 268 -28.78 -4.28 11.42
N ILE A 269 -28.40 -4.82 12.59
CA ILE A 269 -28.61 -6.23 12.90
C ILE A 269 -30.09 -6.55 13.01
N LYS A 270 -30.90 -5.72 13.71
CA LYS A 270 -32.35 -5.90 13.82
C LYS A 270 -33.06 -5.91 12.46
N GLU A 271 -32.59 -5.09 11.51
CA GLU A 271 -33.11 -5.05 10.14
C GLU A 271 -32.81 -6.33 9.35
N LYS A 272 -31.64 -6.98 9.60
CA LYS A 272 -31.12 -8.10 8.78
C LYS A 272 -31.29 -9.47 9.46
N CYS A 273 -31.04 -9.57 10.75
CA CYS A 273 -30.99 -10.79 11.57
C CYS A 273 -31.44 -10.48 13.00
N PRO A 274 -32.73 -10.21 13.23
CA PRO A 274 -33.24 -9.76 14.53
C PRO A 274 -32.91 -10.73 15.68
N GLU A 275 -32.81 -12.03 15.42
CA GLU A 275 -32.45 -13.05 16.41
C GLU A 275 -31.03 -12.93 16.96
N LYS A 276 -30.15 -12.21 16.27
CA LYS A 276 -28.77 -11.95 16.70
C LYS A 276 -28.57 -10.59 17.37
N ALA A 277 -29.60 -9.73 17.40
CA ALA A 277 -29.47 -8.35 17.84
C ALA A 277 -29.06 -8.20 19.32
N GLU A 278 -29.47 -9.16 20.15
CA GLU A 278 -29.22 -9.12 21.61
C GLU A 278 -27.98 -9.94 22.03
N LEU A 279 -27.27 -10.57 21.07
CA LEU A 279 -26.03 -11.28 21.38
C LEU A 279 -24.95 -10.30 21.89
N LYS A 280 -24.13 -10.74 22.86
CA LYS A 280 -23.00 -9.94 23.38
C LYS A 280 -22.04 -9.56 22.25
N ARG A 281 -21.74 -10.50 21.37
CA ARG A 281 -20.82 -10.36 20.20
C ARG A 281 -21.53 -10.88 18.96
N PRO A 282 -22.40 -10.07 18.34
CA PRO A 282 -23.18 -10.50 17.18
C PRO A 282 -22.34 -10.59 15.91
N ILE A 283 -21.23 -9.85 15.82
CA ILE A 283 -20.39 -9.73 14.64
C ILE A 283 -19.25 -10.75 14.69
N ARG A 284 -19.23 -11.68 13.71
CA ARG A 284 -18.15 -12.63 13.60
C ARG A 284 -16.85 -11.98 13.13
N LEU A 285 -16.94 -11.09 12.13
CA LEU A 285 -15.82 -10.37 11.57
C LEU A 285 -16.22 -8.96 11.16
N ALA A 286 -15.49 -7.95 11.62
CA ALA A 286 -15.51 -6.63 11.01
C ALA A 286 -14.36 -6.54 10.00
N ILE A 287 -14.61 -6.02 8.80
CA ILE A 287 -13.60 -5.81 7.76
C ILE A 287 -13.54 -4.31 7.49
N ILE A 288 -12.44 -3.69 7.85
CA ILE A 288 -12.22 -2.23 7.83
C ILE A 288 -11.00 -1.91 6.98
N GLU A 289 -11.16 -1.02 6.02
CA GLU A 289 -10.03 -0.43 5.28
C GLU A 289 -9.26 0.50 6.22
N LEU A 290 -8.02 0.13 6.57
CA LEU A 290 -7.21 0.92 7.51
C LEU A 290 -6.78 2.25 6.91
N GLY A 291 -6.31 2.20 5.68
CA GLY A 291 -5.90 3.36 4.91
C GLY A 291 -6.48 3.31 3.52
N THR A 292 -7.31 4.29 3.17
CA THR A 292 -7.92 4.33 1.85
C THR A 292 -6.86 4.47 0.74
N TYR A 293 -7.22 4.08 -0.47
CA TYR A 293 -6.35 4.25 -1.63
C TYR A 293 -5.78 5.69 -1.70
N ASP A 294 -6.63 6.68 -1.45
CA ASP A 294 -6.31 8.09 -1.57
C ASP A 294 -5.62 8.70 -0.33
N GLY A 295 -5.31 7.88 0.67
CA GLY A 295 -4.48 8.29 1.80
C GLY A 295 -5.24 8.92 2.97
N VAL A 296 -6.52 8.60 3.15
CA VAL A 296 -7.19 8.82 4.43
C VAL A 296 -6.92 7.62 5.32
N ILE A 297 -6.17 7.82 6.41
CA ILE A 297 -5.82 6.74 7.34
C ILE A 297 -6.63 6.84 8.64
N SER A 298 -7.09 5.70 9.12
CA SER A 298 -7.95 5.56 10.30
C SER A 298 -7.15 5.59 11.61
N ASN A 299 -7.75 6.12 12.66
CA ASN A 299 -7.31 5.89 14.02
C ASN A 299 -7.76 4.47 14.46
N ALA A 300 -6.91 3.47 14.25
CA ALA A 300 -7.23 2.07 14.53
C ALA A 300 -7.58 1.83 16.00
N LYS A 301 -6.89 2.53 16.92
CA LYS A 301 -7.18 2.43 18.35
C LYS A 301 -8.64 2.82 18.66
N GLN A 302 -9.12 3.94 18.11
CA GLN A 302 -10.51 4.37 18.30
C GLN A 302 -11.52 3.38 17.70
N ILE A 303 -11.23 2.79 16.53
CA ILE A 303 -12.12 1.80 15.93
C ILE A 303 -12.25 0.58 16.85
N ILE A 304 -11.11 0.04 17.33
CA ILE A 304 -11.10 -1.10 18.24
C ILE A 304 -11.89 -0.79 19.54
N GLU A 305 -11.70 0.39 20.13
CA GLU A 305 -12.42 0.84 21.32
C GLU A 305 -13.95 0.93 21.10
N LYS A 306 -14.39 1.37 19.92
CA LYS A 306 -15.81 1.60 19.61
C LYS A 306 -16.58 0.32 19.27
N ILE A 307 -16.01 -0.53 18.41
CA ILE A 307 -16.73 -1.69 17.89
C ILE A 307 -16.20 -3.03 18.39
N GLY A 308 -15.02 -3.06 19.03
CA GLY A 308 -14.33 -4.30 19.38
C GLY A 308 -15.16 -5.23 20.27
N LYS A 309 -15.96 -4.69 21.18
CA LYS A 309 -16.82 -5.49 22.08
C LYS A 309 -17.96 -6.20 21.35
N LEU A 310 -18.33 -5.75 20.16
CA LEU A 310 -19.38 -6.34 19.34
C LEU A 310 -18.84 -7.42 18.39
N CYS A 311 -17.49 -7.51 18.22
CA CYS A 311 -16.83 -8.34 17.20
C CYS A 311 -16.03 -9.46 17.84
N ASP A 312 -16.03 -10.65 17.23
CA ASP A 312 -15.05 -11.69 17.56
C ASP A 312 -13.66 -11.34 17.02
N TYR A 313 -13.61 -10.86 15.76
CA TYR A 313 -12.40 -10.42 15.08
C TYR A 313 -12.62 -9.10 14.33
N ILE A 314 -11.53 -8.34 14.18
CA ILE A 314 -11.44 -7.23 13.24
C ILE A 314 -10.29 -7.51 12.28
N LEU A 315 -10.59 -7.55 10.98
CA LEU A 315 -9.63 -7.51 9.90
C LEU A 315 -9.43 -6.05 9.48
N PHE A 316 -8.23 -5.55 9.63
CA PHE A 316 -7.80 -4.31 8.99
C PHE A 316 -7.14 -4.63 7.65
N ASP A 317 -7.81 -4.27 6.55
CA ASP A 317 -7.17 -4.28 5.25
C ASP A 317 -6.21 -3.10 5.16
N SER A 318 -4.93 -3.40 5.26
CA SER A 318 -3.82 -2.45 5.23
C SER A 318 -3.03 -2.56 3.92
N ALA A 319 -3.71 -2.93 2.83
CA ALA A 319 -3.05 -3.12 1.53
C ALA A 319 -2.36 -1.86 1.01
N TRP A 320 -2.83 -0.68 1.42
CA TRP A 320 -2.30 0.64 1.02
C TRP A 320 -1.50 1.36 2.10
N VAL A 321 -1.20 0.69 3.19
CA VAL A 321 -0.39 1.16 4.32
C VAL A 321 0.44 -0.02 4.85
N GLY A 322 0.69 -0.15 6.16
CA GLY A 322 1.45 -1.26 6.74
C GLY A 322 2.82 -0.82 7.24
N TYR A 323 3.19 0.41 6.94
CA TYR A 323 4.40 1.10 7.42
C TYR A 323 4.12 2.08 8.56
N GLU A 324 2.86 2.34 8.89
CA GLU A 324 2.43 3.33 9.88
C GLU A 324 3.05 3.07 11.25
N GLN A 325 3.29 1.83 11.63
CA GLN A 325 3.92 1.49 12.91
C GLN A 325 5.41 1.89 12.99
N PHE A 326 6.06 2.12 11.84
CA PHE A 326 7.46 2.58 11.77
C PHE A 326 7.57 4.11 11.73
N ILE A 327 6.44 4.82 11.70
CA ILE A 327 6.34 6.28 11.79
C ILE A 327 5.80 6.64 13.18
N PRO A 328 6.64 7.09 14.15
CA PRO A 328 6.23 7.22 15.55
C PRO A 328 4.99 8.08 15.80
N MET A 329 4.79 9.17 15.03
CA MET A 329 3.61 10.01 15.17
C MET A 329 2.31 9.28 14.77
N MET A 330 2.37 8.24 13.92
CA MET A 330 1.22 7.46 13.46
C MET A 330 0.88 6.26 14.36
N LYS A 331 1.45 6.15 15.56
CA LYS A 331 1.23 5.02 16.48
C LYS A 331 -0.25 4.67 16.68
N VAL A 332 -1.15 5.67 16.74
CA VAL A 332 -2.58 5.45 16.92
C VAL A 332 -3.28 4.85 15.70
N CYS A 333 -2.65 4.93 14.54
CA CYS A 333 -3.16 4.37 13.29
C CYS A 333 -2.80 2.89 13.13
N SER A 334 -1.83 2.35 13.92
CA SER A 334 -1.44 0.95 13.79
C SER A 334 -2.25 0.03 14.72
N PRO A 335 -3.04 -0.90 14.18
CA PRO A 335 -3.77 -1.87 15.00
C PRO A 335 -2.84 -2.85 15.71
N LEU A 336 -1.64 -3.09 15.18
CA LEU A 336 -0.64 -4.00 15.78
C LEU A 336 0.06 -3.40 17.01
N LEU A 337 0.00 -2.07 17.20
CA LEU A 337 0.57 -1.39 18.38
C LEU A 337 -0.45 -1.17 19.50
N VAL A 338 -1.72 -1.55 19.30
CA VAL A 338 -2.76 -1.43 20.36
C VAL A 338 -2.55 -2.54 21.39
N GLU A 339 -2.60 -2.17 22.67
CA GLU A 339 -2.63 -3.13 23.79
C GLU A 339 -4.04 -3.72 23.88
N LEU A 340 -4.15 -5.07 23.92
CA LEU A 340 -5.40 -5.81 23.88
C LEU A 340 -5.57 -6.69 25.12
N GLY A 341 -6.79 -6.71 25.65
CA GLY A 341 -7.19 -7.57 26.76
C GLY A 341 -8.15 -8.71 26.33
N PRO A 342 -8.52 -9.60 27.25
CA PRO A 342 -9.36 -10.78 26.93
C PRO A 342 -10.76 -10.44 26.38
N GLU A 343 -11.25 -9.23 26.61
CA GLU A 343 -12.55 -8.77 26.08
C GLU A 343 -12.44 -8.06 24.74
N ASP A 344 -11.23 -7.81 24.25
CA ASP A 344 -11.01 -7.18 22.95
C ASP A 344 -11.11 -8.21 21.81
N PRO A 345 -11.37 -7.81 20.58
CA PRO A 345 -11.43 -8.72 19.44
C PRO A 345 -10.05 -9.24 19.08
N GLY A 346 -9.98 -10.40 18.44
CA GLY A 346 -8.75 -10.78 17.72
C GLY A 346 -8.51 -9.79 16.58
N ILE A 347 -7.26 -9.35 16.42
CA ILE A 347 -6.87 -8.44 15.35
C ILE A 347 -6.13 -9.20 14.26
N ILE A 348 -6.53 -8.96 13.02
CA ILE A 348 -5.80 -9.43 11.83
C ILE A 348 -5.53 -8.24 10.92
N VAL A 349 -4.33 -8.20 10.36
CA VAL A 349 -3.89 -7.16 9.43
C VAL A 349 -3.38 -7.82 8.16
N THR A 350 -3.90 -7.42 7.01
CA THR A 350 -3.40 -7.86 5.70
C THR A 350 -2.67 -6.71 5.00
N GLN A 351 -1.47 -6.97 4.50
CA GLN A 351 -0.61 -5.95 3.89
C GLN A 351 -0.14 -6.36 2.50
N SER A 352 -0.22 -5.45 1.52
CA SER A 352 0.48 -5.59 0.23
C SER A 352 1.89 -5.01 0.37
N VAL A 353 2.86 -5.85 0.64
CA VAL A 353 4.25 -5.41 0.82
C VAL A 353 4.79 -4.75 -0.45
N HIS A 354 4.37 -5.25 -1.63
CA HIS A 354 4.79 -4.72 -2.93
C HIS A 354 4.33 -3.30 -3.26
N LYS A 355 3.34 -2.73 -2.53
CA LYS A 355 2.81 -1.41 -2.88
C LYS A 355 3.70 -0.26 -2.41
N GLN A 356 4.03 -0.22 -1.12
CA GLN A 356 4.85 0.86 -0.55
C GLN A 356 6.00 0.38 0.33
N GLN A 357 6.09 -0.91 0.64
CA GLN A 357 7.22 -1.53 1.33
C GLN A 357 8.17 -2.20 0.31
N ALA A 358 9.23 -2.87 0.78
CA ALA A 358 10.23 -3.49 -0.09
C ALA A 358 9.83 -4.92 -0.46
N GLY A 359 9.12 -5.09 -1.58
CA GLY A 359 8.70 -6.42 -2.06
C GLY A 359 8.45 -6.47 -3.55
N PHE A 360 8.64 -7.65 -4.16
CA PHE A 360 8.20 -7.91 -5.53
C PHE A 360 6.67 -7.86 -5.63
N SER A 361 6.14 -7.56 -6.82
CA SER A 361 4.71 -7.71 -7.09
C SER A 361 4.19 -9.05 -6.59
N GLN A 362 2.94 -9.10 -6.09
CA GLN A 362 2.31 -10.23 -5.42
C GLN A 362 2.78 -10.50 -3.98
N SER A 363 3.86 -9.91 -3.47
CA SER A 363 4.25 -10.09 -2.08
C SER A 363 3.21 -9.46 -1.13
N SER A 364 2.69 -10.28 -0.22
CA SER A 364 1.71 -9.90 0.80
C SER A 364 2.00 -10.64 2.10
N GLN A 365 1.46 -10.13 3.21
CA GLN A 365 1.58 -10.78 4.51
C GLN A 365 0.32 -10.59 5.34
N ILE A 366 0.05 -11.58 6.20
CA ILE A 366 -1.03 -11.57 7.18
C ILE A 366 -0.42 -11.57 8.56
N HIS A 367 -0.75 -10.57 9.37
CA HIS A 367 -0.37 -10.49 10.77
C HIS A 367 -1.57 -10.82 11.65
N LYS A 368 -1.40 -11.77 12.55
CA LYS A 368 -2.37 -12.16 13.56
C LYS A 368 -1.93 -11.67 14.94
N LYS A 369 -2.82 -10.97 15.67
CA LYS A 369 -2.61 -10.53 17.03
C LYS A 369 -3.84 -10.91 17.86
N ASP A 370 -3.84 -12.12 18.41
CA ASP A 370 -5.00 -12.72 19.07
C ASP A 370 -4.65 -13.66 20.24
N ASN A 371 -3.40 -13.65 20.73
CA ASN A 371 -3.01 -14.45 21.88
C ASN A 371 -3.80 -14.11 23.15
N HIS A 372 -4.29 -12.86 23.27
CA HIS A 372 -5.10 -12.41 24.42
C HIS A 372 -6.48 -13.09 24.50
N ILE A 373 -6.94 -13.73 23.43
CA ILE A 373 -8.19 -14.51 23.40
C ILE A 373 -7.95 -16.03 23.25
N ASN A 374 -6.70 -16.47 23.36
CA ASN A 374 -6.38 -17.89 23.31
C ASN A 374 -7.15 -18.67 24.41
N GLY A 375 -7.72 -19.82 24.05
CA GLY A 375 -8.57 -20.63 24.92
C GLY A 375 -10.04 -20.22 24.95
N GLN A 376 -10.45 -19.13 24.30
CA GLN A 376 -11.85 -18.77 24.11
C GLN A 376 -12.45 -19.45 22.88
N ASP A 377 -13.76 -19.74 22.88
CA ASP A 377 -14.44 -20.41 21.75
C ASP A 377 -14.31 -19.66 20.41
N ARG A 378 -14.20 -18.32 20.48
CA ARG A 378 -14.01 -17.46 19.32
C ARG A 378 -12.61 -17.52 18.72
N TYR A 379 -11.62 -18.05 19.45
CA TYR A 379 -10.23 -18.12 18.99
C TYR A 379 -10.05 -19.01 17.76
N VAL A 380 -9.42 -18.47 16.72
CA VAL A 380 -9.08 -19.21 15.50
C VAL A 380 -7.67 -19.79 15.62
N THR A 381 -7.59 -21.08 15.90
CA THR A 381 -6.31 -21.78 16.06
C THR A 381 -5.47 -21.74 14.79
N HIS A 382 -4.16 -21.89 14.94
CA HIS A 382 -3.25 -22.02 13.79
C HIS A 382 -3.70 -23.13 12.81
N LYS A 383 -4.11 -24.29 13.34
CA LYS A 383 -4.56 -25.42 12.51
C LYS A 383 -5.73 -25.04 11.58
N ARG A 384 -6.74 -24.34 12.09
CA ARG A 384 -7.87 -23.84 11.27
C ARG A 384 -7.40 -22.78 10.27
N PHE A 385 -6.55 -21.85 10.71
CA PHE A 385 -6.06 -20.79 9.86
C PHE A 385 -5.19 -21.32 8.72
N ASN A 386 -4.27 -22.26 9.04
CA ASN A 386 -3.40 -22.87 8.06
C ASN A 386 -4.16 -23.72 7.02
N ASN A 387 -5.27 -24.34 7.42
CA ASN A 387 -6.13 -25.04 6.46
C ASN A 387 -6.67 -24.09 5.38
N ALA A 388 -7.14 -22.90 5.78
CA ALA A 388 -7.56 -21.88 4.83
C ALA A 388 -6.39 -21.32 4.00
N TYR A 389 -5.20 -21.21 4.60
CA TYR A 389 -3.97 -20.82 3.90
C TYR A 389 -3.65 -21.82 2.78
N MET A 390 -3.61 -23.12 3.08
CA MET A 390 -3.33 -24.18 2.09
C MET A 390 -4.38 -24.24 0.98
N MET A 391 -5.66 -23.97 1.29
CA MET A 391 -6.73 -23.96 0.29
C MET A 391 -6.59 -22.83 -0.75
N ASN A 392 -5.85 -21.77 -0.41
CA ASN A 392 -5.70 -20.56 -1.23
C ASN A 392 -4.26 -20.35 -1.74
N SER A 393 -3.34 -21.27 -1.45
CA SER A 393 -1.93 -21.16 -1.82
C SER A 393 -1.53 -22.21 -2.85
N SER A 394 -0.55 -21.87 -3.71
CA SER A 394 0.08 -22.84 -4.59
C SER A 394 0.94 -23.80 -3.78
N THR A 395 0.99 -25.08 -4.19
CA THR A 395 1.93 -26.08 -3.66
C THR A 395 3.36 -25.88 -4.17
N SER A 396 3.55 -24.98 -5.15
CA SER A 396 4.85 -24.61 -5.72
C SER A 396 5.07 -23.10 -5.55
N PRO A 397 5.45 -22.63 -4.35
CA PRO A 397 5.64 -21.22 -4.07
C PRO A 397 6.90 -20.69 -4.76
N PHE A 398 6.84 -19.47 -5.29
CA PHE A 398 8.00 -18.79 -5.88
C PHE A 398 8.91 -18.22 -4.79
N TYR A 399 10.01 -18.89 -4.52
CA TYR A 399 10.94 -18.58 -3.42
C TYR A 399 11.50 -17.16 -3.43
N PRO A 400 11.82 -16.52 -4.57
CA PRO A 400 12.26 -15.14 -4.59
C PRO A 400 11.26 -14.16 -3.96
N ILE A 401 9.94 -14.36 -4.13
CA ILE A 401 8.93 -13.52 -3.46
C ILE A 401 8.92 -13.77 -1.94
N PHE A 402 9.05 -15.02 -1.51
CA PHE A 402 9.15 -15.35 -0.08
C PHE A 402 10.38 -14.70 0.56
N ALA A 403 11.53 -14.80 -0.11
CA ALA A 403 12.76 -14.14 0.33
C ALA A 403 12.63 -12.60 0.39
N ALA A 404 11.91 -11.99 -0.56
CA ALA A 404 11.66 -10.55 -0.53
C ALA A 404 10.84 -10.13 0.69
N LEU A 405 9.85 -10.93 1.13
CA LEU A 405 9.07 -10.68 2.35
C LEU A 405 9.95 -10.77 3.61
N ASP A 406 10.84 -11.76 3.68
CA ASP A 406 11.79 -11.92 4.76
C ASP A 406 12.80 -10.75 4.83
N VAL A 407 13.35 -10.34 3.67
CA VAL A 407 14.24 -9.17 3.57
C VAL A 407 13.50 -7.88 3.91
N ASN A 408 12.23 -7.74 3.52
CA ASN A 408 11.41 -6.59 3.91
C ASN A 408 11.31 -6.48 5.44
N ALA A 409 11.05 -7.58 6.13
CA ALA A 409 11.04 -7.59 7.60
C ALA A 409 12.42 -7.16 8.17
N LYS A 410 13.51 -7.60 7.56
CA LYS A 410 14.87 -7.21 7.98
C LYS A 410 15.15 -5.72 7.78
N ILE A 411 14.71 -5.12 6.68
CA ILE A 411 14.83 -3.68 6.42
C ILE A 411 14.09 -2.86 7.49
N HIS A 412 12.95 -3.36 7.96
CA HIS A 412 12.13 -2.68 8.97
C HIS A 412 12.56 -2.94 10.42
N GLU A 413 13.55 -3.80 10.65
CA GLU A 413 14.02 -4.13 11.99
C GLU A 413 14.65 -2.90 12.69
N GLY A 414 14.20 -2.62 13.91
CA GLY A 414 14.86 -1.68 14.81
C GLY A 414 14.72 -0.20 14.40
N LYS A 415 15.81 0.56 14.59
CA LYS A 415 15.82 2.00 14.32
C LYS A 415 16.02 2.33 12.85
N ALA A 416 16.69 1.46 12.09
CA ALA A 416 16.95 1.70 10.66
C ALA A 416 15.65 1.83 9.86
N GLY A 417 14.70 0.91 10.03
CA GLY A 417 13.39 1.00 9.39
C GLY A 417 12.64 2.28 9.73
N ARG A 418 12.64 2.69 11.00
CA ARG A 418 12.03 3.95 11.43
C ARG A 418 12.70 5.18 10.81
N CYS A 419 14.02 5.16 10.68
CA CYS A 419 14.77 6.25 10.05
C CYS A 419 14.40 6.39 8.57
N LEU A 420 14.31 5.29 7.83
CA LEU A 420 13.91 5.29 6.42
C LEU A 420 12.52 5.94 6.24
N TRP A 421 11.53 5.55 7.04
CA TRP A 421 10.19 6.13 6.97
C TRP A 421 10.11 7.57 7.46
N HIS A 422 10.87 7.93 8.50
CA HIS A 422 10.97 9.32 8.95
C HIS A 422 11.51 10.24 7.83
N ASN A 423 12.56 9.81 7.13
CA ASN A 423 13.11 10.56 6.00
C ASN A 423 12.10 10.65 4.83
N CYS A 424 11.34 9.58 4.57
CA CYS A 424 10.26 9.60 3.58
C CYS A 424 9.17 10.62 3.95
N VAL A 425 8.76 10.69 5.21
CA VAL A 425 7.79 11.69 5.70
C VAL A 425 8.32 13.09 5.51
N LYS A 426 9.58 13.35 5.87
CA LYS A 426 10.22 14.67 5.66
C LYS A 426 10.25 15.07 4.19
N LEU A 427 10.62 14.14 3.31
CA LEU A 427 10.59 14.38 1.87
C LEU A 427 9.16 14.69 1.37
N GLY A 428 8.16 13.98 1.90
CA GLY A 428 6.75 14.23 1.59
C GLY A 428 6.26 15.62 2.07
N ILE A 429 6.75 16.12 3.20
CA ILE A 429 6.49 17.48 3.68
C ILE A 429 7.12 18.50 2.74
N GLU A 430 8.39 18.32 2.41
CA GLU A 430 9.12 19.23 1.51
C GLU A 430 8.48 19.25 0.10
N ALA A 431 8.06 18.11 -0.41
CA ALA A 431 7.33 18.03 -1.68
C ALA A 431 6.06 18.91 -1.67
N ARG A 432 5.27 18.86 -0.60
CA ARG A 432 4.06 19.69 -0.44
C ARG A 432 4.41 21.18 -0.36
N LYS A 433 5.43 21.54 0.39
CA LYS A 433 5.93 22.94 0.48
C LYS A 433 6.39 23.45 -0.88
N MET A 434 7.11 22.63 -1.64
CA MET A 434 7.58 22.99 -2.98
C MET A 434 6.41 23.24 -3.94
N VAL A 435 5.36 22.40 -3.91
CA VAL A 435 4.14 22.62 -4.72
C VAL A 435 3.45 23.91 -4.31
N ILE A 436 3.23 24.16 -3.01
CA ILE A 436 2.59 25.40 -2.52
C ILE A 436 3.36 26.63 -2.97
N LYS A 437 4.68 26.58 -2.96
CA LYS A 437 5.55 27.71 -3.30
C LYS A 437 5.62 27.99 -4.80
N ASN A 438 5.61 26.96 -5.64
CA ASN A 438 5.96 27.09 -7.06
C ASN A 438 4.78 26.94 -8.00
N CYS A 439 3.69 26.25 -7.61
CA CYS A 439 2.55 25.96 -8.48
C CYS A 439 1.39 26.95 -8.23
N LYS A 440 0.72 27.32 -9.29
CA LYS A 440 -0.47 28.21 -9.29
C LYS A 440 -1.78 27.42 -9.29
N TYR A 441 -1.83 26.32 -10.07
CA TYR A 441 -3.04 25.54 -10.31
C TYR A 441 -3.07 24.21 -9.58
N PHE A 442 -1.96 23.84 -8.91
CA PHE A 442 -1.84 22.61 -8.11
C PHE A 442 -1.66 22.94 -6.64
N LYS A 443 -2.40 22.22 -5.78
CA LYS A 443 -2.29 22.38 -4.33
C LYS A 443 -2.29 21.01 -3.66
N PRO A 444 -1.43 20.76 -2.66
CA PRO A 444 -1.54 19.54 -1.86
C PRO A 444 -2.76 19.60 -0.95
N LEU A 445 -3.38 18.46 -0.69
CA LEU A 445 -4.45 18.32 0.30
C LEU A 445 -3.82 18.36 1.69
N VAL A 446 -3.84 19.51 2.36
CA VAL A 446 -3.30 19.72 3.72
C VAL A 446 -4.15 20.73 4.48
N PRO A 447 -4.14 20.73 5.83
CA PRO A 447 -4.77 21.78 6.62
C PRO A 447 -4.20 23.17 6.25
N PRO A 448 -5.01 24.19 6.00
CA PRO A 448 -4.47 25.50 5.64
C PRO A 448 -3.74 26.18 6.80
N ILE A 449 -4.18 25.93 8.04
CA ILE A 449 -3.60 26.52 9.26
C ILE A 449 -3.47 25.43 10.33
N VAL A 450 -2.30 25.35 10.95
CA VAL A 450 -2.01 24.50 12.11
C VAL A 450 -1.28 25.36 13.15
N ASN A 451 -1.72 25.34 14.41
CA ASN A 451 -1.13 26.14 15.50
C ASN A 451 -0.97 27.63 15.15
N GLU A 452 -2.01 28.23 14.55
CA GLU A 452 -2.07 29.66 14.15
C GLU A 452 -1.10 30.07 13.03
N LYS A 453 -0.37 29.14 12.42
CA LYS A 453 0.52 29.35 11.28
C LYS A 453 0.00 28.65 10.04
N LYS A 454 0.39 29.15 8.87
CA LYS A 454 0.16 28.42 7.62
C LYS A 454 0.88 27.09 7.66
N TRP A 455 0.30 26.06 7.06
CA TRP A 455 0.86 24.70 7.08
C TRP A 455 2.32 24.67 6.58
N GLU A 456 2.59 25.36 5.48
CA GLU A 456 3.92 25.43 4.85
C GLU A 456 4.99 26.17 5.67
N GLU A 457 4.59 26.96 6.65
CA GLU A 457 5.51 27.69 7.55
C GLU A 457 6.01 26.82 8.71
N GLY A 458 5.46 25.61 8.90
CA GLY A 458 5.90 24.67 9.91
C GLY A 458 7.34 24.19 9.69
N ASP A 459 8.07 23.96 10.79
CA ASP A 459 9.38 23.30 10.72
C ASP A 459 9.22 21.83 10.28
N THR A 460 10.00 21.38 9.30
CA THR A 460 9.85 20.04 8.72
C THR A 460 10.10 18.92 9.72
N GLU A 461 11.04 19.10 10.64
CA GLU A 461 11.32 18.09 11.68
C GLU A 461 10.18 18.03 12.71
N GLU A 462 9.65 19.20 13.13
CA GLU A 462 8.47 19.27 13.99
C GLU A 462 7.26 18.59 13.32
N MET A 463 6.98 18.91 12.06
CA MET A 463 5.87 18.36 11.29
C MET A 463 5.97 16.84 11.13
N ALA A 464 7.17 16.31 10.92
CA ALA A 464 7.42 14.89 10.78
C ALA A 464 7.22 14.09 12.09
N ASN A 465 7.12 14.79 13.21
CA ASN A 465 6.87 14.22 14.54
C ASN A 465 5.49 14.57 15.12
N ASN A 466 4.66 15.32 14.40
CA ASN A 466 3.38 15.81 14.91
C ASN A 466 2.22 15.51 13.93
N LEU A 467 1.40 14.55 14.29
CA LEU A 467 0.27 14.08 13.47
C LEU A 467 -0.82 15.15 13.27
N ASP A 468 -0.84 16.24 14.05
CA ASP A 468 -1.84 17.31 13.91
C ASP A 468 -1.69 18.10 12.60
N TYR A 469 -0.50 18.08 11.98
CA TYR A 469 -0.28 18.65 10.65
C TYR A 469 -0.98 17.83 9.53
N PHE A 470 -1.48 16.65 9.86
CA PHE A 470 -2.16 15.74 8.93
C PHE A 470 -3.60 15.41 9.36
N LEU A 471 -4.12 16.09 10.39
CA LEU A 471 -5.44 15.82 10.95
C LEU A 471 -6.56 16.28 10.02
N LEU A 472 -7.46 15.38 9.63
CA LEU A 472 -8.75 15.69 9.02
C LEU A 472 -9.73 16.10 10.14
N LYS A 473 -9.68 17.38 10.49
CA LYS A 473 -10.42 17.93 11.64
C LYS A 473 -11.93 17.86 11.40
N SER A 474 -12.64 17.24 12.33
CA SER A 474 -14.11 17.14 12.29
C SER A 474 -14.77 18.51 12.04
N GLY A 475 -15.69 18.57 11.07
CA GLY A 475 -16.43 19.77 10.70
C GLY A 475 -15.63 20.83 9.92
N ALA A 476 -14.34 20.62 9.65
CA ALA A 476 -13.57 21.53 8.81
C ALA A 476 -13.95 21.36 7.34
N LYS A 477 -14.13 22.49 6.63
CA LYS A 477 -14.59 22.48 5.23
C LYS A 477 -13.45 22.22 4.23
N TRP A 478 -12.22 22.56 4.58
CA TRP A 478 -11.06 22.54 3.66
C TRP A 478 -10.75 21.16 3.03
N HIS A 479 -11.16 20.06 3.67
CA HIS A 479 -10.96 18.70 3.14
C HIS A 479 -12.20 18.11 2.45
N GLY A 480 -13.37 18.73 2.60
CA GLY A 480 -14.62 18.33 1.97
C GLY A 480 -15.22 16.99 2.42
N PHE A 481 -14.61 16.30 3.40
CA PHE A 481 -15.19 15.09 4.01
C PHE A 481 -16.15 15.47 5.13
N GLU A 482 -17.21 14.68 5.29
CA GLU A 482 -18.27 14.89 6.27
C GLU A 482 -18.37 13.72 7.24
N GLY A 483 -19.04 13.95 8.39
CA GLY A 483 -19.40 12.91 9.35
C GLY A 483 -18.24 12.30 10.14
N TYR A 484 -17.11 12.98 10.23
CA TYR A 484 -15.94 12.52 10.99
C TYR A 484 -16.03 12.91 12.47
N GLY A 485 -15.59 12.01 13.35
CA GLY A 485 -15.36 12.26 14.76
C GLY A 485 -14.04 12.95 15.06
N LYS A 486 -13.84 13.29 16.34
CA LYS A 486 -12.61 13.93 16.80
C LYS A 486 -11.41 13.00 16.63
N ARG A 487 -10.36 13.43 15.88
CA ARG A 487 -9.12 12.67 15.63
C ARG A 487 -9.36 11.25 15.08
N GLN A 488 -10.41 11.10 14.29
CA GLN A 488 -10.79 9.81 13.72
C GLN A 488 -9.95 9.45 12.49
N TYR A 489 -9.62 10.45 11.68
CA TYR A 489 -8.89 10.27 10.42
C TYR A 489 -7.78 11.28 10.24
N PHE A 490 -6.76 10.85 9.51
CA PHE A 490 -5.59 11.66 9.16
C PHE A 490 -5.27 11.50 7.67
N ILE A 491 -4.55 12.47 7.12
CA ILE A 491 -3.90 12.32 5.81
C ILE A 491 -2.63 11.49 6.00
N ASP A 492 -2.44 10.51 5.14
CA ASP A 492 -1.21 9.74 5.10
C ASP A 492 -0.05 10.62 4.58
N PRO A 493 1.00 10.87 5.39
CA PRO A 493 2.12 11.72 4.98
C PRO A 493 2.89 11.16 3.78
N CYS A 494 2.85 9.83 3.58
CA CYS A 494 3.52 9.12 2.49
C CYS A 494 2.66 8.99 1.22
N LYS A 495 1.53 9.68 1.14
CA LYS A 495 0.69 9.80 -0.06
C LYS A 495 0.48 11.26 -0.43
N LEU A 496 1.06 11.66 -1.56
CA LEU A 496 0.96 13.05 -2.04
C LEU A 496 -0.26 13.19 -2.95
N ASN A 497 -1.35 13.75 -2.41
CA ASN A 497 -2.52 14.15 -3.17
C ASN A 497 -2.36 15.59 -3.64
N LEU A 498 -2.33 15.78 -4.94
CA LEU A 498 -2.31 17.10 -5.58
C LEU A 498 -3.69 17.39 -6.18
N LEU A 499 -4.34 18.42 -5.68
CA LEU A 499 -5.62 18.92 -6.16
C LEU A 499 -5.39 19.84 -7.37
N THR A 500 -6.26 19.76 -8.36
CA THR A 500 -6.32 20.67 -9.50
C THR A 500 -7.49 21.64 -9.36
N VAL A 501 -7.44 22.79 -10.00
CA VAL A 501 -8.54 23.77 -10.00
C VAL A 501 -9.78 23.24 -10.73
N GLY A 502 -10.96 23.73 -10.37
CA GLY A 502 -12.23 23.39 -11.00
C GLY A 502 -13.37 23.08 -10.04
N ILE A 503 -13.07 22.90 -8.75
CA ILE A 503 -14.06 22.65 -7.70
C ILE A 503 -13.74 23.50 -6.47
N ASP A 504 -14.72 24.29 -6.03
CA ASP A 504 -14.71 24.91 -4.69
C ASP A 504 -15.06 23.85 -3.66
N ILE A 505 -14.04 23.37 -2.92
CA ILE A 505 -14.20 22.29 -1.97
C ILE A 505 -15.11 22.65 -0.79
N GLU A 506 -15.12 23.94 -0.37
CA GLU A 506 -15.90 24.38 0.79
C GLU A 506 -17.40 24.50 0.48
N LYS A 507 -17.74 24.79 -0.77
CA LYS A 507 -19.12 24.85 -1.27
C LYS A 507 -19.58 23.57 -1.93
N ALA A 508 -18.66 22.68 -2.29
CA ALA A 508 -18.89 21.50 -3.11
C ALA A 508 -19.52 21.85 -4.49
N GLU A 509 -19.05 22.95 -5.10
CA GLU A 509 -19.56 23.46 -6.36
C GLU A 509 -18.47 23.49 -7.43
N TYR A 510 -18.82 23.17 -8.68
CA TYR A 510 -17.92 23.32 -9.81
C TYR A 510 -17.70 24.79 -10.15
N GLU A 511 -16.45 25.17 -10.35
CA GLU A 511 -16.04 26.49 -10.83
C GLU A 511 -16.39 26.68 -12.32
N GLU A 512 -16.11 27.86 -12.89
CA GLU A 512 -16.33 28.11 -14.32
C GLU A 512 -15.31 27.38 -15.19
N PHE A 513 -14.05 27.35 -14.76
CA PHE A 513 -12.96 26.67 -15.44
C PHE A 513 -12.35 25.61 -14.52
N GLY A 514 -11.97 24.47 -15.09
CA GLY A 514 -11.28 23.44 -14.35
C GLY A 514 -10.19 22.73 -15.16
N ILE A 515 -9.27 22.09 -14.45
CA ILE A 515 -8.24 21.23 -15.00
C ILE A 515 -8.54 19.80 -14.58
N PRO A 516 -9.20 18.98 -15.42
CA PRO A 516 -9.41 17.57 -15.12
C PRO A 516 -8.08 16.85 -14.92
N ALA A 517 -7.96 16.14 -13.79
CA ALA A 517 -6.70 15.53 -13.38
C ALA A 517 -6.17 14.51 -14.41
N VAL A 518 -7.05 13.86 -15.15
CA VAL A 518 -6.69 12.88 -16.18
C VAL A 518 -5.83 13.48 -17.31
N ILE A 519 -6.04 14.78 -17.65
CA ILE A 519 -5.22 15.49 -18.66
C ILE A 519 -3.79 15.63 -18.13
N VAL A 520 -3.64 16.07 -16.88
CA VAL A 520 -2.33 16.26 -16.24
C VAL A 520 -1.62 14.91 -16.07
N ALA A 521 -2.37 13.87 -15.68
CA ALA A 521 -1.80 12.53 -15.54
C ALA A 521 -1.26 11.99 -16.86
N ASN A 522 -1.94 12.23 -17.99
CA ASN A 522 -1.43 11.84 -19.31
C ASN A 522 -0.21 12.68 -19.71
N TYR A 523 -0.25 14.01 -19.47
CA TYR A 523 0.93 14.85 -19.69
C TYR A 523 2.16 14.37 -18.90
N LEU A 524 1.99 14.05 -17.64
CA LEU A 524 3.08 13.53 -16.80
C LEU A 524 3.62 12.20 -17.35
N ARG A 525 2.76 11.27 -17.80
CA ARG A 525 3.17 9.99 -18.41
C ARG A 525 3.97 10.21 -19.70
N GLU A 526 3.55 11.12 -20.57
CA GLU A 526 4.30 11.48 -21.78
C GLU A 526 5.65 12.15 -21.46
N ASN A 527 5.82 12.69 -20.22
CA ASN A 527 7.07 13.23 -19.69
C ASN A 527 7.77 12.29 -18.68
N SER A 528 7.53 10.98 -18.79
CA SER A 528 8.20 9.92 -18.02
C SER A 528 7.95 9.99 -16.50
N ILE A 529 6.87 10.60 -16.06
CA ILE A 529 6.40 10.60 -14.68
C ILE A 529 5.10 9.83 -14.59
N ILE A 530 5.11 8.73 -13.84
CA ILE A 530 3.95 7.83 -13.71
C ILE A 530 3.26 8.08 -12.37
N PRO A 531 2.11 8.78 -12.32
CA PRO A 531 1.32 8.89 -11.12
C PRO A 531 0.63 7.56 -10.80
N GLU A 532 0.31 7.34 -9.53
CA GLU A 532 -0.40 6.13 -9.10
C GLU A 532 -1.85 6.12 -9.60
N LYS A 533 -2.56 7.22 -9.40
CA LYS A 533 -3.98 7.37 -9.75
C LYS A 533 -4.31 8.82 -10.05
N CYS A 534 -5.34 9.04 -10.86
CA CYS A 534 -6.07 10.31 -10.89
C CYS A 534 -7.58 10.05 -10.83
N ASP A 535 -8.31 11.02 -10.34
CA ASP A 535 -9.78 11.07 -10.39
C ASP A 535 -10.18 12.47 -10.85
N LEU A 536 -11.41 12.92 -10.62
CA LEU A 536 -11.96 14.15 -11.19
C LEU A 536 -10.96 15.33 -11.20
N ASN A 537 -10.58 15.81 -10.03
CA ASN A 537 -9.71 16.97 -9.86
C ASN A 537 -8.57 16.71 -8.85
N TYR A 538 -8.05 15.49 -8.77
CA TYR A 538 -6.84 15.21 -7.98
C TYR A 538 -5.97 14.13 -8.61
N ILE A 539 -4.68 14.14 -8.28
CA ILE A 539 -3.67 13.16 -8.70
C ILE A 539 -2.96 12.66 -7.45
N LEU A 540 -2.79 11.34 -7.36
CA LEU A 540 -2.11 10.66 -6.27
C LEU A 540 -0.71 10.22 -6.69
N PHE A 541 0.28 10.52 -5.85
CA PHE A 541 1.64 9.99 -5.93
C PHE A 541 1.97 9.23 -4.65
N LEU A 542 2.52 8.03 -4.78
CA LEU A 542 3.02 7.26 -3.65
C LEU A 542 4.45 7.69 -3.33
N LEU A 543 4.71 7.92 -2.05
CA LEU A 543 6.05 8.22 -1.55
C LEU A 543 6.54 7.03 -0.72
N THR A 544 7.74 6.59 -1.01
CA THR A 544 8.41 5.48 -0.33
C THR A 544 9.83 5.87 0.04
N PRO A 545 10.53 5.12 0.87
CA PRO A 545 11.95 5.36 1.11
C PRO A 545 12.85 5.32 -0.14
N ALA A 546 12.33 4.87 -1.28
CA ALA A 546 13.03 4.88 -2.57
C ALA A 546 13.02 6.23 -3.28
N GLU A 547 12.21 7.19 -2.80
CA GLU A 547 12.13 8.51 -3.41
C GLU A 547 13.34 9.39 -3.07
N SER A 548 13.68 10.28 -4.01
CA SER A 548 14.76 11.27 -3.84
C SER A 548 14.26 12.69 -4.04
N PHE A 549 14.98 13.64 -3.49
CA PHE A 549 14.68 15.07 -3.67
C PHE A 549 14.67 15.45 -5.16
N ALA A 550 15.61 14.92 -5.96
CA ALA A 550 15.67 15.17 -7.41
C ALA A 550 14.41 14.68 -8.16
N LYS A 551 13.80 13.55 -7.75
CA LYS A 551 12.53 13.11 -8.33
C LYS A 551 11.39 14.08 -8.01
N ILE A 552 11.35 14.64 -6.80
CA ILE A 552 10.35 15.64 -6.39
C ILE A 552 10.55 16.94 -7.17
N GLU A 553 11.78 17.41 -7.31
CA GLU A 553 12.09 18.61 -8.12
C GLU A 553 11.66 18.43 -9.57
N ASN A 554 11.91 17.26 -10.17
CA ASN A 554 11.46 16.96 -11.53
C ASN A 554 9.93 16.99 -11.63
N LEU A 555 9.21 16.37 -10.68
CA LEU A 555 7.74 16.41 -10.65
C LEU A 555 7.25 17.87 -10.61
N VAL A 556 7.75 18.69 -9.69
CA VAL A 556 7.33 20.09 -9.54
C VAL A 556 7.67 20.90 -10.78
N THR A 557 8.82 20.66 -11.40
CA THR A 557 9.23 21.31 -12.66
C THR A 557 8.24 20.99 -13.77
N GLN A 558 7.84 19.73 -13.94
CA GLN A 558 6.87 19.35 -14.97
C GLN A 558 5.46 19.91 -14.70
N LEU A 559 5.05 20.03 -13.43
CA LEU A 559 3.79 20.71 -13.09
C LEU A 559 3.84 22.19 -13.46
N CYS A 560 4.92 22.89 -13.16
CA CYS A 560 5.11 24.30 -13.56
C CYS A 560 5.15 24.49 -15.07
N GLU A 561 5.79 23.56 -15.81
CA GLU A 561 5.79 23.62 -17.28
C GLU A 561 4.39 23.39 -17.85
N PHE A 562 3.62 22.44 -17.30
CA PHE A 562 2.21 22.27 -17.67
C PHE A 562 1.40 23.56 -17.49
N GLU A 563 1.58 24.24 -16.34
CA GLU A 563 0.93 25.53 -16.06
C GLU A 563 1.29 26.60 -17.08
N HIS A 564 2.57 26.68 -17.45
CA HIS A 564 3.06 27.61 -18.46
C HIS A 564 2.43 27.33 -19.84
N LEU A 565 2.36 26.07 -20.26
CA LEU A 565 1.71 25.67 -21.51
C LEU A 565 0.21 25.99 -21.47
N LEU A 566 -0.45 25.78 -20.35
CA LEU A 566 -1.86 26.11 -20.13
C LEU A 566 -2.12 27.63 -20.18
N ASP A 567 -1.29 28.45 -19.52
CA ASP A 567 -1.43 29.92 -19.51
C ASP A 567 -1.25 30.50 -20.93
N LYS A 568 -0.33 29.93 -21.72
CA LYS A 568 -0.16 30.28 -23.13
C LYS A 568 -1.23 29.71 -24.05
N ASN A 569 -2.10 28.83 -23.55
CA ASN A 569 -3.13 28.15 -24.32
C ASN A 569 -2.58 27.56 -25.64
N VAL A 570 -1.49 26.82 -25.56
CA VAL A 570 -0.82 26.24 -26.72
C VAL A 570 -1.67 25.16 -27.40
N LYS A 571 -1.30 24.79 -28.66
CA LYS A 571 -1.93 23.64 -29.33
C LYS A 571 -1.74 22.38 -28.54
N LEU A 572 -2.75 21.51 -28.47
CA LEU A 572 -2.76 20.29 -27.72
C LEU A 572 -1.64 19.31 -28.14
N GLU A 573 -1.30 19.30 -29.43
CA GLU A 573 -0.20 18.55 -30.00
C GLU A 573 1.17 18.81 -29.30
N LYS A 574 1.35 20.02 -28.74
CA LYS A 574 2.57 20.35 -27.96
C LYS A 574 2.53 19.87 -26.52
N VAL A 575 1.36 19.52 -26.00
CA VAL A 575 1.16 19.09 -24.61
C VAL A 575 0.99 17.58 -24.52
N LEU A 576 0.21 17.01 -25.45
CA LEU A 576 -0.15 15.59 -25.53
C LEU A 576 0.03 15.08 -26.96
N PRO A 577 1.26 15.04 -27.50
CA PRO A 577 1.52 14.60 -28.88
C PRO A 577 1.01 13.19 -29.17
N ASP A 578 1.18 12.25 -28.26
CA ASP A 578 0.74 10.86 -28.42
C ASP A 578 -0.79 10.74 -28.51
N LEU A 579 -1.51 11.52 -27.68
CA LEU A 579 -2.98 11.58 -27.73
C LEU A 579 -3.47 12.10 -29.08
N VAL A 580 -2.89 13.21 -29.56
CA VAL A 580 -3.28 13.83 -30.83
C VAL A 580 -2.95 12.93 -32.02
N GLN A 581 -1.83 12.22 -31.97
CA GLN A 581 -1.46 11.25 -33.02
C GLN A 581 -2.46 10.09 -33.11
N LYS A 582 -2.94 9.60 -31.98
CA LYS A 582 -3.86 8.44 -31.90
C LYS A 582 -5.33 8.80 -32.20
N HIS A 583 -5.72 10.05 -31.94
CA HIS A 583 -7.13 10.48 -32.01
C HIS A 583 -7.29 11.76 -32.81
N GLU A 584 -7.75 11.66 -34.06
CA GLU A 584 -7.94 12.78 -35.02
C GLU A 584 -8.86 13.87 -34.44
N LYS A 585 -9.80 13.53 -33.56
CA LYS A 585 -10.68 14.49 -32.86
C LYS A 585 -9.91 15.67 -32.28
N TYR A 586 -8.70 15.45 -31.77
CA TYR A 586 -7.94 16.45 -31.02
C TYR A 586 -6.94 17.27 -31.83
N LYS A 587 -6.86 17.06 -33.15
CA LYS A 587 -5.86 17.63 -34.06
C LYS A 587 -5.72 19.15 -33.97
N ASP A 588 -6.84 19.84 -33.85
CA ASP A 588 -6.85 21.30 -33.78
C ASP A 588 -7.16 21.88 -32.40
N TYR A 589 -7.20 21.02 -31.38
CA TYR A 589 -7.51 21.48 -30.04
C TYR A 589 -6.37 22.30 -29.43
N ARG A 590 -6.76 23.21 -28.54
CA ARG A 590 -5.87 23.86 -27.58
C ARG A 590 -6.07 23.28 -26.21
N ILE A 591 -5.06 23.37 -25.38
CA ILE A 591 -5.07 22.70 -24.03
C ILE A 591 -6.24 23.20 -23.17
N ARG A 592 -6.52 24.50 -23.14
CA ARG A 592 -7.65 25.04 -22.35
C ARG A 592 -9.02 24.61 -22.90
N GLN A 593 -9.14 24.37 -24.18
CA GLN A 593 -10.38 23.86 -24.79
C GLN A 593 -10.67 22.42 -24.28
N LEU A 594 -9.66 21.56 -24.28
CA LEU A 594 -9.82 20.20 -23.77
C LEU A 594 -10.15 20.20 -22.28
N CYS A 595 -9.45 21.02 -21.48
CA CYS A 595 -9.73 21.17 -20.06
C CYS A 595 -11.18 21.59 -19.81
N GLN A 596 -11.65 22.61 -20.54
CA GLN A 596 -13.00 23.11 -20.39
C GLN A 596 -14.06 22.10 -20.85
N GLU A 597 -13.85 21.41 -21.96
CA GLU A 597 -14.82 20.40 -22.45
C GLU A 597 -15.05 19.25 -21.50
N ILE A 598 -13.97 18.71 -20.89
CA ILE A 598 -14.09 17.64 -19.90
C ILE A 598 -14.65 18.17 -18.58
N HIS A 599 -14.23 19.37 -18.16
CA HIS A 599 -14.74 20.03 -16.96
C HIS A 599 -16.25 20.30 -17.05
N ASP A 600 -16.71 20.85 -18.16
CA ASP A 600 -18.14 21.10 -18.40
C ASP A 600 -18.96 19.82 -18.40
N PHE A 601 -18.38 18.73 -18.91
CA PHE A 601 -19.01 17.42 -18.82
C PHE A 601 -19.17 16.99 -17.35
N TYR A 602 -18.11 17.06 -16.54
CA TYR A 602 -18.19 16.73 -15.11
C TYR A 602 -19.23 17.59 -14.38
N LYS A 603 -19.23 18.90 -14.65
CA LYS A 603 -20.16 19.88 -14.09
C LYS A 603 -21.61 19.59 -14.51
N SER A 604 -21.87 19.37 -15.79
CA SER A 604 -23.22 19.11 -16.33
C SER A 604 -23.86 17.85 -15.78
N LYS A 605 -23.06 16.82 -15.47
CA LYS A 605 -23.50 15.55 -14.88
C LYS A 605 -23.43 15.53 -13.35
N ASN A 606 -22.81 16.53 -12.75
CA ASN A 606 -22.51 16.58 -11.32
C ASN A 606 -21.90 15.25 -10.79
N ILE A 607 -20.83 14.78 -11.49
CA ILE A 607 -20.24 13.45 -11.25
C ILE A 607 -19.74 13.30 -9.81
N ALA A 608 -19.19 14.36 -9.21
CA ALA A 608 -18.76 14.37 -7.82
C ALA A 608 -19.89 14.01 -6.84
N LEU A 609 -21.09 14.55 -7.07
CA LEU A 609 -22.27 14.22 -6.26
C LEU A 609 -22.74 12.78 -6.50
N LEU A 610 -22.71 12.29 -7.74
CA LEU A 610 -23.05 10.90 -8.04
C LEU A 610 -22.09 9.94 -7.32
N GLN A 611 -20.77 10.19 -7.37
CA GLN A 611 -19.77 9.40 -6.63
C GLN A 611 -20.01 9.41 -5.12
N LYS A 612 -20.31 10.58 -4.53
CA LYS A 612 -20.61 10.71 -3.10
C LYS A 612 -21.83 9.84 -2.73
N LYS A 613 -22.90 9.92 -3.51
CA LYS A 613 -24.16 9.18 -3.26
C LYS A 613 -23.99 7.67 -3.32
N LEU A 614 -23.04 7.12 -4.11
CA LEU A 614 -22.83 5.66 -4.22
C LEU A 614 -22.61 4.95 -2.87
N PHE A 615 -22.16 5.67 -1.85
CA PHE A 615 -21.72 5.10 -0.58
C PHE A 615 -22.48 5.62 0.64
N LEU A 616 -23.55 6.44 0.43
CA LEU A 616 -24.45 6.91 1.48
C LEU A 616 -25.62 5.94 1.66
N LYS A 617 -26.05 5.72 2.92
CA LYS A 617 -27.06 4.71 3.29
C LYS A 617 -28.35 4.81 2.46
N GLU A 618 -28.87 6.03 2.26
CA GLU A 618 -30.12 6.29 1.53
C GLU A 618 -30.03 6.04 0.01
N TYR A 619 -28.83 5.93 -0.54
CA TYR A 619 -28.58 5.69 -1.97
C TYR A 619 -27.92 4.33 -2.23
N LEU A 620 -27.67 3.53 -1.18
CA LEU A 620 -27.14 2.19 -1.41
C LEU A 620 -28.15 1.35 -2.21
N PRO A 621 -27.69 0.48 -3.13
CA PRO A 621 -28.57 -0.47 -3.79
C PRO A 621 -29.30 -1.39 -2.80
N GLU A 622 -30.56 -1.75 -3.12
CA GLU A 622 -31.34 -2.68 -2.31
C GLU A 622 -30.69 -4.06 -2.28
N TYR A 623 -30.43 -4.56 -1.08
CA TYR A 623 -29.97 -5.95 -0.88
C TYR A 623 -31.15 -6.91 -1.05
N VAL A 624 -31.18 -7.71 -2.13
CA VAL A 624 -32.28 -8.64 -2.45
C VAL A 624 -31.95 -10.08 -2.09
N MET A 625 -30.72 -10.50 -2.39
CA MET A 625 -30.22 -11.84 -2.11
C MET A 625 -28.76 -11.81 -1.69
N SER A 626 -28.26 -12.89 -1.08
CA SER A 626 -26.86 -12.93 -0.67
C SER A 626 -25.92 -12.88 -1.89
N PRO A 627 -24.73 -12.26 -1.78
CA PRO A 627 -23.72 -12.32 -2.84
C PRO A 627 -23.35 -13.76 -3.22
N ARG A 628 -23.40 -14.70 -2.27
CA ARG A 628 -23.21 -16.14 -2.52
C ARG A 628 -24.30 -16.71 -3.43
N ASP A 629 -25.57 -16.45 -3.12
CA ASP A 629 -26.69 -16.96 -3.94
C ASP A 629 -26.68 -16.32 -5.32
N ALA A 630 -26.41 -15.02 -5.43
CA ALA A 630 -26.25 -14.34 -6.71
C ALA A 630 -25.14 -14.99 -7.56
N ASN A 631 -24.01 -15.33 -6.95
CA ASN A 631 -22.91 -16.02 -7.63
C ASN A 631 -23.30 -17.45 -8.05
N ILE A 632 -24.11 -18.17 -7.25
CA ILE A 632 -24.64 -19.49 -7.63
C ILE A 632 -25.53 -19.36 -8.86
N GLU A 633 -26.42 -18.37 -8.90
CA GLU A 633 -27.29 -18.12 -10.05
C GLU A 633 -26.49 -17.72 -11.31
N PHE A 634 -25.41 -16.92 -11.13
CA PHE A 634 -24.47 -16.60 -12.21
C PHE A 634 -23.82 -17.86 -12.79
N ILE A 635 -23.23 -18.72 -11.94
CA ILE A 635 -22.56 -19.96 -12.35
C ILE A 635 -23.52 -20.91 -13.06
N ARG A 636 -24.80 -20.93 -12.66
CA ARG A 636 -25.85 -21.75 -13.27
C ARG A 636 -26.37 -21.20 -14.62
N GLY A 637 -25.81 -20.08 -15.12
CA GLY A 637 -26.21 -19.47 -16.38
C GLY A 637 -27.61 -18.84 -16.37
N ARG A 638 -28.10 -18.45 -15.16
CA ARG A 638 -29.39 -17.79 -14.98
C ARG A 638 -29.31 -16.26 -15.12
N GLY A 639 -28.15 -15.76 -15.54
CA GLY A 639 -27.94 -14.37 -15.90
C GLY A 639 -28.33 -14.07 -17.35
N GLU A 640 -28.62 -12.81 -17.61
CA GLU A 640 -28.70 -12.23 -18.95
C GLU A 640 -27.89 -10.94 -19.02
N LEU A 641 -27.27 -10.70 -20.17
CA LEU A 641 -26.50 -9.48 -20.44
C LEU A 641 -27.44 -8.44 -21.04
N ILE A 642 -27.66 -7.32 -20.35
CA ILE A 642 -28.54 -6.24 -20.81
C ILE A 642 -27.80 -4.91 -20.84
N PRO A 643 -28.23 -3.94 -21.71
CA PRO A 643 -27.68 -2.60 -21.71
C PRO A 643 -27.79 -1.93 -20.32
N LEU A 644 -26.79 -1.15 -19.93
CA LEU A 644 -26.84 -0.41 -18.66
C LEU A 644 -28.07 0.50 -18.53
N SER A 645 -28.55 1.06 -19.65
CA SER A 645 -29.77 1.86 -19.69
C SER A 645 -31.04 1.10 -19.22
N GLU A 646 -31.00 -0.23 -19.21
CA GLU A 646 -32.11 -1.11 -18.81
C GLU A 646 -31.89 -1.78 -17.45
N CYS A 647 -30.76 -1.52 -16.77
CA CYS A 647 -30.38 -2.18 -15.53
C CYS A 647 -31.20 -1.73 -14.31
N LYS A 648 -31.75 -0.52 -14.29
CA LYS A 648 -32.52 -0.02 -13.14
C LYS A 648 -33.63 -1.00 -12.71
N GLY A 649 -33.62 -1.38 -11.42
CA GLY A 649 -34.58 -2.33 -10.88
C GLY A 649 -34.19 -3.81 -11.07
N ARG A 650 -33.11 -4.13 -11.79
CA ARG A 650 -32.64 -5.51 -12.03
C ARG A 650 -31.61 -5.91 -10.96
N ILE A 651 -31.53 -7.19 -10.66
CA ILE A 651 -30.61 -7.74 -9.65
C ILE A 651 -29.27 -8.03 -10.31
N ALA A 652 -28.18 -7.43 -9.80
CA ALA A 652 -26.84 -7.67 -10.28
C ALA A 652 -26.35 -9.07 -9.91
N LEU A 653 -25.71 -9.78 -10.86
CA LEU A 653 -25.03 -11.05 -10.61
C LEU A 653 -23.51 -10.91 -10.50
N GLU A 654 -22.96 -9.83 -11.00
CA GLU A 654 -21.55 -9.47 -10.86
C GLU A 654 -21.39 -8.12 -10.12
N GLY A 655 -20.27 -7.98 -9.43
CA GLY A 655 -19.91 -6.71 -8.79
C GLY A 655 -19.40 -5.71 -9.82
N SER A 656 -20.05 -4.54 -9.92
CA SER A 656 -19.67 -3.48 -10.86
C SER A 656 -18.89 -2.37 -10.16
N LEU A 657 -17.75 -1.98 -10.74
CA LEU A 657 -16.81 -1.04 -10.15
C LEU A 657 -15.89 -0.38 -11.19
N PRO A 658 -15.48 0.89 -11.01
CA PRO A 658 -14.30 1.44 -11.68
C PRO A 658 -13.02 0.86 -11.05
N TYR A 659 -11.96 0.69 -11.86
CA TYR A 659 -10.67 0.17 -11.40
C TYR A 659 -9.50 1.02 -11.93
N PRO A 660 -8.54 1.41 -11.08
CA PRO A 660 -8.55 1.36 -9.62
C PRO A 660 -9.64 2.26 -8.99
N PRO A 661 -10.08 2.10 -7.72
CA PRO A 661 -9.41 1.37 -6.63
C PRO A 661 -9.90 -0.07 -6.41
N GLY A 662 -10.91 -0.56 -7.11
CA GLY A 662 -11.44 -1.90 -6.89
C GLY A 662 -12.52 -1.97 -5.79
N ILE A 663 -13.19 -0.85 -5.52
CA ILE A 663 -14.33 -0.72 -4.59
C ILE A 663 -15.63 -0.99 -5.36
N ILE A 664 -16.40 -1.98 -4.90
CA ILE A 664 -17.63 -2.38 -5.58
C ILE A 664 -18.76 -1.37 -5.31
N CYS A 665 -19.32 -0.78 -6.37
CA CYS A 665 -20.43 0.15 -6.31
C CYS A 665 -21.79 -0.57 -6.25
N VAL A 666 -21.93 -1.65 -7.01
CA VAL A 666 -23.09 -2.56 -6.95
C VAL A 666 -22.58 -3.95 -6.64
N GLN A 667 -22.99 -4.53 -5.52
CA GLN A 667 -22.60 -5.88 -5.11
C GLN A 667 -23.45 -6.94 -5.83
N PRO A 668 -22.94 -8.17 -6.04
CA PRO A 668 -23.78 -9.27 -6.47
C PRO A 668 -24.96 -9.47 -5.50
N GLY A 669 -26.17 -9.61 -6.04
CA GLY A 669 -27.40 -9.73 -5.25
C GLY A 669 -28.08 -8.42 -4.86
N GLU A 670 -27.44 -7.29 -5.14
CA GLU A 670 -28.05 -5.97 -5.00
C GLU A 670 -28.85 -5.61 -6.27
N ARG A 671 -29.86 -4.76 -6.10
CA ARG A 671 -30.68 -4.24 -7.20
C ARG A 671 -30.13 -2.91 -7.69
N TRP A 672 -29.84 -2.80 -8.97
CA TRP A 672 -29.43 -1.54 -9.60
C TRP A 672 -30.44 -0.44 -9.30
N ASN A 673 -30.02 0.64 -8.70
CA ASN A 673 -30.83 1.82 -8.49
C ASN A 673 -30.49 2.93 -9.49
N GLU A 674 -31.24 4.02 -9.44
CA GLU A 674 -31.07 5.15 -10.35
C GLU A 674 -29.69 5.78 -10.25
N ASN A 675 -29.19 6.04 -9.05
CA ASN A 675 -27.91 6.70 -8.82
C ASN A 675 -26.73 5.87 -9.35
N THR A 676 -26.72 4.55 -9.11
CA THR A 676 -25.66 3.68 -9.62
C THR A 676 -25.71 3.55 -11.14
N GLN A 677 -26.92 3.41 -11.71
CA GLN A 677 -27.10 3.37 -13.17
C GLN A 677 -26.61 4.67 -13.81
N GLU A 678 -27.03 5.83 -13.30
CA GLU A 678 -26.66 7.14 -13.84
C GLU A 678 -25.14 7.35 -13.80
N TYR A 679 -24.49 6.98 -12.70
CA TYR A 679 -23.03 7.06 -12.58
C TYR A 679 -22.33 6.24 -13.67
N PHE A 680 -22.70 4.97 -13.86
CA PHE A 680 -22.07 4.14 -14.90
C PHE A 680 -22.42 4.57 -16.32
N LEU A 681 -23.60 5.13 -16.58
CA LEU A 681 -23.95 5.76 -17.86
C LEU A 681 -23.12 7.02 -18.12
N CYS A 682 -22.77 7.79 -17.10
CA CYS A 682 -21.82 8.90 -17.26
C CYS A 682 -20.42 8.40 -17.66
N LEU A 683 -19.97 7.26 -17.13
CA LEU A 683 -18.69 6.66 -17.55
C LEU A 683 -18.76 6.17 -19.01
N GLU A 684 -19.86 5.54 -19.43
CA GLU A 684 -20.10 5.14 -20.84
C GLU A 684 -20.06 6.36 -21.75
N GLU A 685 -20.74 7.46 -21.39
CA GLU A 685 -20.74 8.71 -22.16
C GLU A 685 -19.33 9.31 -22.23
N SER A 686 -18.57 9.29 -21.13
CA SER A 686 -17.19 9.76 -21.07
C SER A 686 -16.28 9.01 -22.03
N ILE A 687 -16.38 7.67 -22.07
CA ILE A 687 -15.63 6.80 -22.99
C ILE A 687 -15.91 7.18 -24.45
N ASN A 688 -17.16 7.39 -24.79
CA ASN A 688 -17.55 7.77 -26.16
C ASN A 688 -17.16 9.20 -26.54
N ARG A 689 -17.13 10.10 -25.56
CA ARG A 689 -16.91 11.52 -25.78
C ARG A 689 -15.44 11.90 -25.76
N PHE A 690 -14.63 11.22 -24.92
CA PHE A 690 -13.23 11.56 -24.68
C PHE A 690 -12.29 10.38 -24.93
N PRO A 691 -12.11 9.93 -26.19
CA PRO A 691 -11.20 8.84 -26.52
C PRO A 691 -9.77 9.17 -26.06
N GLY A 692 -9.08 8.19 -25.49
CA GLY A 692 -7.76 8.33 -24.83
C GLY A 692 -7.82 8.70 -23.36
N PHE A 693 -9.02 8.83 -22.78
CA PHE A 693 -9.23 9.07 -21.33
C PHE A 693 -10.21 8.05 -20.72
N GLU A 694 -10.27 6.85 -21.31
CA GLU A 694 -11.20 5.81 -20.89
C GLU A 694 -10.86 5.29 -19.49
N PRO A 695 -11.82 5.31 -18.53
CA PRO A 695 -11.64 4.61 -17.25
C PRO A 695 -11.73 3.09 -17.44
N GLU A 696 -10.95 2.31 -16.69
CA GLU A 696 -11.16 0.87 -16.59
C GLU A 696 -12.41 0.60 -15.73
N ILE A 697 -13.31 -0.27 -16.21
CA ILE A 697 -14.52 -0.66 -15.50
C ILE A 697 -14.61 -2.19 -15.49
N GLN A 698 -14.88 -2.77 -14.33
CA GLN A 698 -15.05 -4.22 -14.17
C GLN A 698 -16.49 -4.55 -13.79
N GLY A 699 -16.97 -5.73 -14.21
CA GLY A 699 -18.38 -6.15 -14.06
C GLY A 699 -19.35 -5.41 -15.01
N VAL A 700 -18.79 -4.70 -16.00
CA VAL A 700 -19.50 -4.04 -17.09
C VAL A 700 -18.75 -4.33 -18.39
N TYR A 701 -19.47 -4.72 -19.44
CA TYR A 701 -18.94 -5.17 -20.71
C TYR A 701 -19.28 -4.17 -21.80
N PHE A 702 -18.34 -3.87 -22.70
CA PHE A 702 -18.54 -2.91 -23.76
C PHE A 702 -18.63 -3.58 -25.14
N GLU A 703 -19.66 -3.27 -25.89
CA GLU A 703 -19.82 -3.65 -27.29
C GLU A 703 -19.89 -2.41 -28.18
N LYS A 704 -19.31 -2.47 -29.37
CA LYS A 704 -19.45 -1.39 -30.36
C LYS A 704 -20.73 -1.55 -31.17
N LYS A 705 -21.65 -0.58 -31.08
CA LYS A 705 -22.86 -0.47 -31.89
C LYS A 705 -22.89 0.89 -32.57
N ASP A 706 -23.02 0.92 -33.88
CA ASP A 706 -23.08 2.15 -34.70
C ASP A 706 -21.91 3.11 -34.40
N GLY A 707 -20.70 2.59 -34.19
CA GLY A 707 -19.48 3.36 -33.90
C GLY A 707 -19.36 3.84 -32.46
N LYS A 708 -20.32 3.57 -31.57
CA LYS A 708 -20.30 3.90 -30.14
C LYS A 708 -20.08 2.67 -29.27
N SER A 709 -19.39 2.85 -28.17
CA SER A 709 -19.29 1.85 -27.10
C SER A 709 -20.57 1.89 -26.27
N VAL A 710 -21.28 0.77 -26.19
CA VAL A 710 -22.46 0.58 -25.35
C VAL A 710 -22.09 -0.36 -24.21
N ALA A 711 -22.41 0.02 -22.99
CA ALA A 711 -22.09 -0.75 -21.79
C ALA A 711 -23.24 -1.71 -21.43
N TYR A 712 -22.86 -2.89 -20.96
CA TYR A 712 -23.76 -3.98 -20.57
C TYR A 712 -23.38 -4.50 -19.18
N ALA A 713 -24.37 -4.94 -18.40
CA ALA A 713 -24.15 -5.64 -17.16
C ALA A 713 -24.90 -6.98 -17.12
N VAL A 714 -24.39 -7.94 -16.35
CA VAL A 714 -25.05 -9.21 -16.13
C VAL A 714 -26.02 -9.09 -14.96
N VAL A 715 -27.28 -9.36 -15.24
CA VAL A 715 -28.37 -9.31 -14.26
C VAL A 715 -29.11 -10.63 -14.21
N LEU A 716 -29.78 -10.92 -13.10
CA LEU A 716 -30.61 -12.12 -12.94
C LEU A 716 -31.80 -12.06 -13.90
N LYS A 717 -32.08 -13.17 -14.63
CA LYS A 717 -33.27 -13.28 -15.46
C LYS A 717 -34.53 -13.19 -14.59
N LYS A 718 -35.55 -12.48 -15.08
CA LYS A 718 -36.79 -12.20 -14.33
C LYS A 718 -37.48 -13.42 -13.78
N GLU A 719 -37.46 -14.54 -14.52
CA GLU A 719 -38.08 -15.81 -14.12
C GLU A 719 -37.48 -16.46 -12.88
N PHE A 720 -36.21 -16.08 -12.52
CA PHE A 720 -35.49 -16.58 -11.34
C PHE A 720 -35.47 -15.54 -10.19
N GLU A 721 -36.05 -14.35 -10.37
CA GLU A 721 -36.10 -13.37 -9.30
C GLU A 721 -36.92 -13.89 -8.11
N PRO A 722 -36.48 -13.64 -6.85
CA PRO A 722 -37.28 -14.03 -5.67
C PRO A 722 -38.68 -13.42 -5.77
N LYS A 723 -39.72 -14.25 -5.58
CA LYS A 723 -41.08 -13.74 -5.46
C LYS A 723 -41.16 -12.91 -4.17
N LYS A 724 -41.69 -11.69 -4.28
CA LYS A 724 -41.91 -10.79 -3.13
C LYS A 724 -42.81 -11.43 -2.08
#